data_bc886d95ee405fa1b7ff702768c094f5
#
_entry.id   bc886d95ee405fa1b7ff702768c094f5
#
_cell.length_a   1.000
_cell.length_b   1.000
_cell.length_c   1.000
_cell.angle_alpha   90.00
_cell.angle_beta   90.00
_cell.angle_gamma   90.00
#
_symmetry.space_group_name_H-M   'P 1'
#
loop_
_entity.id
_entity.type
_entity.pdbx_description
1 polymer ?
#
loop_
_entity_poly.entity_id
_entity_poly.type
_entity_poly.pdbx_seq_one_letter_code
_entity_poly.pdbx_strand_id
1 'polypeptide(L)'
;MHILVDGTTIAEHPPIQQPDSKRPKTTMPNTKQNAAEMLNRGRKRLIRELPKHTAMDFMHQMAGLVDEYFRTSFETSDIGPRMDIARNPYAIIALGGYGRNDQCVHSDVDLLILFEKRVPGTAEGLIREIIYPLWDIGLDVGHATRSLKECLSLAGKDYEILTPLLDARFVCGMSRLYTALTQQLRQKVVERHSRKIIDWLVETNQSRHARFGDSAYLLEPNLKEGQGGLRDFHTMRWIACIRSGLKQIRDLEYLGYLSHEEYEQLKVALAFIANVRNRLHLLNGRKYDQLHFENQLRIAKALGYSKENGQQPVERFLGDLHGQMEFIKQQHLMFLFEQGYEKRSRRRKRRSKITKTAGISIIKDTLNFESTRMVSEAPLLLLQIFEESARLRLPLGAEARRIVREFGHLCNADLRGTRAAVRSFEKILLAPAPTFNVLNAMLHTGLLERFIPAFHAVVNCIQYDEYHIYPVDRHLLRTVKTIKTFAAGEDRADGLAGQIYAELKQRKLLLWGALLHDIGKGQPGGNHSEKGEALVPDILAEKGYRPADIDTVAFLVREHLLLAKTAARRDINDEETALYCARRINDADRLKMLYLLTVADCIATGPKAWNSWTAALLKDLFLKVLNVLEKGELASQEAVAKVAGKREALLAQTPKRRQKELESLFDVLSPRYLLNVPPEVIQEHIRLYQTLDDARFVWEIEPSMSSDTRIVTLCARDQPGLFSRIAGVFTLNGINILDAQVFTWRNNVALDIFKVQPPPDPIFESDKWEKTRRHLNQALAGDLDLPGRLQTRMKSYRPPRPAAMDRPRRIQVDNQTSSFFTIVEVFTEDFPGLLFNITDALFRCQLDVWVAKIATNVDQVVDVFYVRDFDGQKVDDPDQVDHIKATIQAVLPPANEAATADNQKEGAQTDGRKTA
;
A
#
# COMPACT_ATOMS: atom_id res chain seq x y z
N MET A 1 -10.28 6.76 22.27
CA MET A 1 -10.08 8.18 22.51
C MET A 1 -10.68 8.45 23.88
N HIS A 2 -9.84 8.47 24.89
CA HIS A 2 -10.28 8.77 26.26
C HIS A 2 -10.73 10.21 26.33
N ILE A 3 -11.97 10.43 26.77
CA ILE A 3 -12.46 11.78 27.12
C ILE A 3 -11.83 12.09 28.47
N LEU A 4 -10.80 12.95 28.45
CA LEU A 4 -10.23 13.53 29.68
C LEU A 4 -11.27 14.45 30.31
N VAL A 5 -11.65 14.12 31.52
CA VAL A 5 -12.37 15.02 32.39
C VAL A 5 -11.31 15.75 33.22
N ASP A 6 -11.34 17.09 33.17
CA ASP A 6 -10.58 18.05 33.98
C ASP A 6 -9.39 17.50 34.82
N GLY A 7 -8.21 17.78 34.39
CA GLY A 7 -6.96 18.06 35.11
C GLY A 7 -6.63 17.32 36.45
N THR A 8 -7.25 16.22 36.78
CA THR A 8 -6.87 15.41 37.94
C THR A 8 -6.38 14.05 37.50
N THR A 9 -5.10 13.90 37.59
CA THR A 9 -4.38 12.62 37.49
C THR A 9 -5.00 11.63 38.45
N ILE A 10 -5.57 10.53 37.97
CA ILE A 10 -6.03 9.43 38.80
C ILE A 10 -4.77 8.73 39.34
N ALA A 11 -4.53 8.85 40.63
CA ALA A 11 -3.49 8.13 41.33
C ALA A 11 -3.73 6.61 41.19
N GLU A 12 -2.69 5.88 40.91
CA GLU A 12 -2.67 4.42 40.97
C GLU A 12 -3.08 3.95 42.39
N HIS A 13 -4.14 3.16 42.45
CA HIS A 13 -4.57 2.53 43.68
C HIS A 13 -3.71 1.30 43.96
N PRO A 14 -3.27 1.13 45.22
CA PRO A 14 -2.56 -0.08 45.67
C PRO A 14 -3.53 -1.28 45.68
N PRO A 15 -3.01 -2.53 45.60
CA PRO A 15 -3.84 -3.73 45.57
C PRO A 15 -4.64 -3.91 46.85
N ILE A 16 -5.95 -4.06 46.73
CA ILE A 16 -6.88 -4.27 47.81
C ILE A 16 -6.74 -5.70 48.33
N GLN A 17 -6.36 -5.82 49.59
CA GLN A 17 -6.40 -7.07 50.35
C GLN A 17 -7.86 -7.55 50.51
N GLN A 18 -8.06 -8.84 50.31
CA GLN A 18 -9.34 -9.51 50.53
C GLN A 18 -9.71 -9.53 52.01
N PRO A 19 -10.92 -9.17 52.43
CA PRO A 19 -11.38 -9.45 53.74
C PRO A 19 -12.08 -10.83 53.81
N ASP A 20 -11.77 -11.54 54.87
CA ASP A 20 -12.23 -12.88 55.22
C ASP A 20 -13.75 -13.04 55.28
N SER A 21 -14.16 -14.25 54.88
CA SER A 21 -15.51 -14.76 54.83
C SER A 21 -16.11 -14.97 56.24
N LYS A 22 -17.40 -14.60 56.39
CA LYS A 22 -18.47 -15.33 57.08
C LYS A 22 -19.57 -14.38 57.56
N ARG A 23 -20.63 -14.21 56.74
CA ARG A 23 -21.98 -13.96 57.26
C ARG A 23 -23.04 -14.56 56.28
N PRO A 24 -24.20 -15.05 56.77
CA PRO A 24 -25.09 -15.86 55.97
C PRO A 24 -25.85 -15.04 54.91
N LYS A 25 -25.90 -15.56 53.71
CA LYS A 25 -26.64 -15.01 52.57
C LYS A 25 -28.11 -15.35 52.70
N THR A 26 -28.93 -14.35 53.02
CA THR A 26 -30.38 -14.35 52.68
C THR A 26 -30.52 -14.07 51.20
N THR A 27 -30.83 -15.07 50.41
CA THR A 27 -31.04 -14.99 48.96
C THR A 27 -32.45 -14.44 48.64
N MET A 28 -32.51 -13.13 48.31
CA MET A 28 -33.57 -12.65 47.43
C MET A 28 -33.06 -12.75 45.98
N PRO A 29 -33.87 -13.14 45.00
CA PRO A 29 -33.40 -13.20 43.60
C PRO A 29 -33.07 -11.80 43.09
N ASN A 30 -31.82 -11.58 42.77
CA ASN A 30 -31.26 -10.28 42.32
C ASN A 30 -31.68 -10.00 40.88
N THR A 31 -32.87 -9.36 40.69
CA THR A 31 -33.40 -8.98 39.37
C THR A 31 -32.41 -8.21 38.50
N LYS A 32 -31.44 -7.54 39.12
CA LYS A 32 -30.37 -6.75 38.42
C LYS A 32 -29.26 -7.61 37.83
N GLN A 33 -28.79 -8.63 38.55
CA GLN A 33 -27.91 -9.67 38.00
C GLN A 33 -28.56 -10.36 36.79
N ASN A 34 -29.87 -10.49 36.82
CA ASN A 34 -30.65 -11.10 35.77
C ASN A 34 -30.64 -10.24 34.48
N ALA A 35 -30.72 -8.90 34.55
CA ALA A 35 -30.73 -8.01 33.40
C ALA A 35 -29.36 -8.03 32.62
N ALA A 36 -28.21 -7.95 33.35
CA ALA A 36 -26.90 -8.04 32.76
C ALA A 36 -26.61 -9.44 32.15
N GLU A 37 -27.08 -10.48 32.84
CA GLU A 37 -26.95 -11.85 32.32
C GLU A 37 -27.83 -12.08 31.08
N MET A 38 -29.06 -11.50 31.06
CA MET A 38 -29.92 -11.55 29.88
C MET A 38 -29.27 -10.84 28.67
N LEU A 39 -28.73 -9.64 28.89
CA LEU A 39 -27.97 -8.93 27.88
C LEU A 39 -26.80 -9.79 27.39
N ASN A 40 -25.98 -10.37 28.27
CA ASN A 40 -24.84 -11.19 27.91
C ASN A 40 -25.26 -12.45 27.10
N ARG A 41 -26.33 -13.11 27.52
CA ARG A 41 -26.91 -14.26 26.80
C ARG A 41 -27.42 -13.84 25.42
N GLY A 42 -28.17 -12.71 25.35
CA GLY A 42 -28.67 -12.14 24.10
C GLY A 42 -27.55 -11.80 23.14
N ARG A 43 -26.49 -11.11 23.62
CA ARG A 43 -25.28 -10.79 22.84
C ARG A 43 -24.59 -12.04 22.30
N LYS A 44 -24.31 -13.03 23.15
CA LYS A 44 -23.66 -14.28 22.74
C LYS A 44 -24.49 -15.05 21.70
N ARG A 45 -25.82 -15.02 21.80
CA ARG A 45 -26.70 -15.59 20.78
C ARG A 45 -26.60 -14.82 19.48
N LEU A 46 -26.77 -13.51 19.51
CA LEU A 46 -26.74 -12.66 18.32
C LEU A 46 -25.38 -12.74 17.59
N ILE A 47 -24.26 -12.78 18.33
CA ILE A 47 -22.93 -12.95 17.77
C ILE A 47 -22.79 -14.31 17.04
N ARG A 48 -23.33 -15.40 17.60
CA ARG A 48 -23.36 -16.72 16.93
C ARG A 48 -24.21 -16.70 15.66
N GLU A 49 -25.24 -15.91 15.64
CA GLU A 49 -26.17 -15.78 14.52
C GLU A 49 -25.74 -14.71 13.50
N LEU A 50 -24.61 -14.02 13.73
CA LEU A 50 -24.10 -12.96 12.83
C LEU A 50 -24.10 -13.36 11.34
N PRO A 51 -23.74 -14.59 10.92
CA PRO A 51 -23.80 -14.96 9.51
C PRO A 51 -25.21 -14.97 8.90
N LYS A 52 -26.26 -15.03 9.72
CA LYS A 52 -27.65 -15.08 9.28
C LYS A 52 -28.33 -13.70 9.20
N HIS A 53 -27.70 -12.68 9.73
CA HIS A 53 -28.24 -11.32 9.78
C HIS A 53 -27.53 -10.42 8.77
N THR A 54 -28.24 -9.42 8.25
CA THR A 54 -27.55 -8.29 7.61
C THR A 54 -26.77 -7.53 8.68
N ALA A 55 -25.69 -6.84 8.28
CA ALA A 55 -24.88 -6.09 9.24
C ALA A 55 -25.70 -5.00 9.96
N MET A 56 -26.64 -4.37 9.25
CA MET A 56 -27.49 -3.33 9.80
C MET A 56 -28.48 -3.89 10.81
N ASP A 57 -29.15 -5.01 10.50
CA ASP A 57 -30.06 -5.68 11.44
C ASP A 57 -29.34 -6.14 12.70
N PHE A 58 -28.13 -6.71 12.54
CA PHE A 58 -27.29 -7.09 13.68
C PHE A 58 -26.99 -5.90 14.60
N MET A 59 -26.56 -4.77 14.03
CA MET A 59 -26.22 -3.58 14.81
C MET A 59 -27.44 -2.99 15.52
N HIS A 60 -28.58 -2.95 14.86
CA HIS A 60 -29.85 -2.50 15.46
C HIS A 60 -30.30 -3.42 16.60
N GLN A 61 -30.23 -4.74 16.40
CA GLN A 61 -30.59 -5.71 17.44
C GLN A 61 -29.64 -5.63 18.63
N MET A 62 -28.32 -5.44 18.37
CA MET A 62 -27.33 -5.26 19.42
C MET A 62 -27.61 -4.01 20.25
N ALA A 63 -27.92 -2.88 19.61
CA ALA A 63 -28.36 -1.65 20.30
C ALA A 63 -29.65 -1.85 21.07
N GLY A 64 -30.62 -2.59 20.51
CA GLY A 64 -31.88 -2.93 21.17
C GLY A 64 -31.71 -3.75 22.46
N LEU A 65 -30.77 -4.72 22.47
CA LEU A 65 -30.44 -5.47 23.69
C LEU A 65 -29.86 -4.56 24.78
N VAL A 66 -29.04 -3.60 24.41
CA VAL A 66 -28.50 -2.60 25.35
C VAL A 66 -29.59 -1.65 25.85
N ASP A 67 -30.51 -1.24 24.97
CA ASP A 67 -31.66 -0.42 25.36
C ASP A 67 -32.55 -1.14 26.40
N GLU A 68 -32.83 -2.42 26.18
CA GLU A 68 -33.62 -3.23 27.08
C GLU A 68 -32.98 -3.36 28.45
N TYR A 69 -31.65 -3.55 28.48
CA TYR A 69 -30.90 -3.54 29.73
C TYR A 69 -31.08 -2.25 30.51
N PHE A 70 -30.93 -1.08 29.82
CA PHE A 70 -31.07 0.21 30.52
C PHE A 70 -32.51 0.50 30.96
N ARG A 71 -33.53 0.11 30.18
CA ARG A 71 -34.95 0.22 30.58
C ARG A 71 -35.21 -0.61 31.80
N THR A 72 -34.80 -1.88 31.77
CA THR A 72 -34.97 -2.78 32.93
C THR A 72 -34.24 -2.25 34.17
N SER A 73 -32.99 -1.80 34.00
CA SER A 73 -32.21 -1.23 35.08
C SER A 73 -32.78 0.07 35.63
N PHE A 74 -33.39 0.90 34.78
CA PHE A 74 -34.08 2.11 35.23
C PHE A 74 -35.33 1.78 36.06
N GLU A 75 -36.15 0.83 35.61
CA GLU A 75 -37.36 0.39 36.28
C GLU A 75 -37.11 -0.31 37.61
N THR A 76 -36.00 -1.07 37.70
CA THR A 76 -35.62 -1.83 38.89
C THR A 76 -34.57 -1.14 39.77
N SER A 77 -34.27 0.12 39.53
CA SER A 77 -33.26 0.88 40.29
C SER A 77 -33.71 1.11 41.74
N ASP A 78 -32.86 0.80 42.70
CA ASP A 78 -33.08 1.15 44.12
C ASP A 78 -32.59 2.55 44.45
N ILE A 79 -31.66 3.08 43.70
CA ILE A 79 -31.07 4.40 43.91
C ILE A 79 -31.93 5.49 43.27
N GLY A 80 -32.53 5.21 42.10
CA GLY A 80 -33.37 6.16 41.39
C GLY A 80 -34.49 6.76 42.28
N PRO A 81 -35.33 5.97 42.92
CA PRO A 81 -36.32 6.45 43.86
C PRO A 81 -35.76 7.23 45.04
N ARG A 82 -34.60 6.79 45.62
CA ARG A 82 -33.91 7.50 46.71
C ARG A 82 -33.37 8.88 46.33
N MET A 83 -33.13 9.14 45.05
CA MET A 83 -32.74 10.44 44.56
C MET A 83 -33.92 11.43 44.47
N ASP A 84 -35.13 11.05 44.78
CA ASP A 84 -36.32 11.83 44.57
C ASP A 84 -36.46 12.28 43.11
N ILE A 85 -36.87 11.35 42.23
CA ILE A 85 -36.97 11.58 40.78
C ILE A 85 -37.85 12.80 40.47
N ALA A 86 -38.79 13.13 41.32
CA ALA A 86 -39.61 14.32 41.16
C ALA A 86 -38.81 15.63 41.31
N ARG A 87 -37.79 15.64 42.20
CA ARG A 87 -36.92 16.80 42.42
C ARG A 87 -35.66 16.76 41.56
N ASN A 88 -35.15 15.55 41.27
CA ASN A 88 -33.93 15.32 40.47
C ASN A 88 -34.22 14.43 39.25
N PRO A 89 -35.03 14.89 38.32
CA PRO A 89 -35.35 14.12 37.14
C PRO A 89 -34.12 13.89 36.29
N TYR A 90 -33.95 12.66 35.81
CA TYR A 90 -32.87 12.29 34.91
C TYR A 90 -33.37 11.48 33.72
N ALA A 91 -32.52 11.45 32.67
CA ALA A 91 -32.71 10.64 31.48
C ALA A 91 -31.42 9.96 31.10
N ILE A 92 -31.50 8.73 30.59
CA ILE A 92 -30.41 7.99 29.97
C ILE A 92 -30.51 8.20 28.46
N ILE A 93 -29.44 8.72 27.88
CA ILE A 93 -29.36 9.12 26.47
C ILE A 93 -28.21 8.40 25.86
N ALA A 94 -28.46 7.67 24.76
CA ALA A 94 -27.43 7.03 23.93
C ALA A 94 -26.71 8.10 23.08
N LEU A 95 -25.40 8.01 22.99
CA LEU A 95 -24.54 8.93 22.23
C LEU A 95 -23.77 8.20 21.15
N GLY A 96 -23.18 8.96 20.22
CA GLY A 96 -22.25 8.45 19.23
C GLY A 96 -22.77 7.23 18.46
N GLY A 97 -21.98 6.15 18.39
CA GLY A 97 -22.35 4.89 17.72
C GLY A 97 -23.60 4.26 18.29
N TYR A 98 -23.73 4.24 19.60
CA TYR A 98 -24.92 3.71 20.27
C TYR A 98 -26.17 4.59 20.02
N GLY A 99 -25.99 5.90 19.98
CA GLY A 99 -27.07 6.84 19.63
C GLY A 99 -27.58 6.62 18.19
N ARG A 100 -26.73 6.21 17.26
CA ARG A 100 -27.11 5.90 15.88
C ARG A 100 -27.66 4.51 15.65
N ASN A 101 -27.63 3.63 16.65
CA ASN A 101 -27.86 2.18 16.57
C ASN A 101 -26.79 1.45 15.74
N ASP A 102 -25.56 1.98 15.67
CA ASP A 102 -24.43 1.42 14.91
C ASP A 102 -23.55 0.54 15.82
N GLN A 103 -24.14 -0.36 16.61
CA GLN A 103 -23.44 -1.21 17.59
C GLN A 103 -22.85 -2.45 16.94
N CYS A 104 -21.53 -2.41 16.61
CA CYS A 104 -20.79 -3.60 16.21
C CYS A 104 -20.48 -4.51 17.41
N VAL A 105 -19.94 -5.72 17.12
CA VAL A 105 -19.66 -6.78 18.11
C VAL A 105 -18.89 -6.27 19.34
N HIS A 106 -17.88 -5.43 19.14
CA HIS A 106 -17.06 -4.81 20.19
C HIS A 106 -17.05 -3.28 20.12
N SER A 107 -18.21 -2.67 19.87
CA SER A 107 -18.34 -1.21 19.94
C SER A 107 -18.50 -0.76 21.39
N ASP A 108 -17.97 0.44 21.67
CA ASP A 108 -18.21 1.13 22.93
C ASP A 108 -19.68 1.49 23.08
N VAL A 109 -20.21 1.49 24.29
CA VAL A 109 -21.53 1.98 24.63
C VAL A 109 -21.38 3.38 25.22
N ASP A 110 -21.61 4.42 24.43
CA ASP A 110 -21.49 5.81 24.87
C ASP A 110 -22.81 6.33 25.42
N LEU A 111 -22.80 6.84 26.65
CA LEU A 111 -23.99 7.27 27.41
C LEU A 111 -23.86 8.68 27.96
N LEU A 112 -25.00 9.36 28.04
CA LEU A 112 -25.18 10.55 28.85
C LEU A 112 -26.31 10.31 29.85
N ILE A 113 -25.99 10.42 31.15
CA ILE A 113 -26.95 10.51 32.23
C ILE A 113 -27.24 12.01 32.45
N LEU A 114 -28.36 12.48 31.97
CA LEU A 114 -28.70 13.89 31.93
C LEU A 114 -29.65 14.27 33.07
N PHE A 115 -29.20 15.21 33.89
CA PHE A 115 -30.04 15.81 34.96
C PHE A 115 -30.56 17.19 34.54
N GLU A 116 -31.73 17.60 35.12
CA GLU A 116 -32.35 18.87 34.76
C GLU A 116 -31.53 20.08 35.25
N LYS A 117 -31.22 20.14 36.56
CA LYS A 117 -30.62 21.31 37.21
C LYS A 117 -29.16 21.10 37.58
N ARG A 118 -28.87 20.15 38.45
CA ARG A 118 -27.53 19.79 38.93
C ARG A 118 -27.43 18.27 39.11
N VAL A 119 -26.23 17.76 39.03
CA VAL A 119 -25.96 16.36 39.36
C VAL A 119 -26.02 16.18 40.88
N PRO A 120 -26.90 15.35 41.43
CA PRO A 120 -26.94 15.10 42.86
C PRO A 120 -25.75 14.23 43.31
N GLY A 121 -25.30 14.37 44.58
CA GLY A 121 -24.20 13.56 45.11
C GLY A 121 -24.44 12.04 45.10
N THR A 122 -25.73 11.65 45.12
CA THR A 122 -26.16 10.22 45.03
C THR A 122 -26.06 9.64 43.63
N ALA A 123 -25.76 10.45 42.59
CA ALA A 123 -25.63 9.98 41.21
C ALA A 123 -24.52 8.95 41.04
N GLU A 124 -23.46 8.97 41.85
CA GLU A 124 -22.39 7.97 41.85
C GLU A 124 -22.95 6.58 42.18
N GLY A 125 -23.86 6.48 43.14
CA GLY A 125 -24.55 5.22 43.46
C GLY A 125 -25.34 4.68 42.25
N LEU A 126 -26.01 5.55 41.52
CA LEU A 126 -26.75 5.19 40.29
C LEU A 126 -25.79 4.67 39.21
N ILE A 127 -24.65 5.33 39.03
CA ILE A 127 -23.64 4.89 38.08
C ILE A 127 -23.14 3.49 38.44
N ARG A 128 -22.81 3.25 39.70
CA ARG A 128 -22.37 1.93 40.15
C ARG A 128 -23.46 0.87 39.92
N GLU A 129 -24.71 1.23 40.13
CA GLU A 129 -25.82 0.32 39.95
C GLU A 129 -26.06 -0.10 38.48
N ILE A 130 -25.94 0.83 37.55
CA ILE A 130 -26.31 0.60 36.14
C ILE A 130 -25.14 0.43 35.19
N ILE A 131 -23.95 0.89 35.54
CA ILE A 131 -22.74 0.79 34.65
C ILE A 131 -21.83 -0.39 35.01
N TYR A 132 -21.54 -0.61 36.33
CA TYR A 132 -20.61 -1.66 36.76
C TYR A 132 -21.02 -3.04 36.27
N PRO A 133 -22.29 -3.46 36.26
CA PRO A 133 -22.70 -4.76 35.74
C PRO A 133 -22.35 -4.94 34.23
N LEU A 134 -22.26 -3.86 33.49
CA LEU A 134 -21.86 -3.89 32.07
C LEU A 134 -20.36 -4.12 31.92
N TRP A 135 -19.52 -3.52 32.77
CA TRP A 135 -18.10 -3.79 32.81
C TRP A 135 -17.81 -5.25 33.23
N ASP A 136 -18.57 -5.77 34.21
CA ASP A 136 -18.42 -7.15 34.67
C ASP A 136 -18.69 -8.18 33.57
N ILE A 137 -19.57 -7.86 32.62
CA ILE A 137 -19.84 -8.72 31.45
C ILE A 137 -18.95 -8.38 30.24
N GLY A 138 -17.93 -7.53 30.43
CA GLY A 138 -16.91 -7.22 29.42
C GLY A 138 -17.39 -6.26 28.34
N LEU A 139 -18.32 -5.35 28.62
CA LEU A 139 -18.66 -4.24 27.74
C LEU A 139 -17.79 -3.02 28.06
N ASP A 140 -17.31 -2.36 27.00
CA ASP A 140 -16.66 -1.06 27.12
C ASP A 140 -17.74 0.02 27.14
N VAL A 141 -17.86 0.72 28.27
CA VAL A 141 -18.90 1.74 28.47
C VAL A 141 -18.28 3.07 28.81
N GLY A 142 -18.44 4.02 27.87
CA GLY A 142 -18.16 5.43 28.09
C GLY A 142 -19.40 6.12 28.65
N HIS A 143 -19.29 6.85 29.76
CA HIS A 143 -20.42 7.59 30.30
C HIS A 143 -20.04 9.01 30.70
N ALA A 144 -20.99 9.92 30.54
CA ALA A 144 -20.95 11.27 31.06
C ALA A 144 -22.16 11.52 31.94
N THR A 145 -21.98 12.12 33.10
CA THR A 145 -23.09 12.52 34.01
C THR A 145 -23.05 14.05 34.11
N ARG A 146 -24.07 14.71 33.61
CA ARG A 146 -24.11 16.16 33.46
C ARG A 146 -25.49 16.74 33.71
N SER A 147 -25.54 17.99 34.16
CA SER A 147 -26.75 18.80 34.06
C SER A 147 -26.96 19.32 32.64
N LEU A 148 -28.18 19.68 32.29
CA LEU A 148 -28.54 20.26 31.00
C LEU A 148 -27.68 21.50 30.70
N LYS A 149 -27.48 22.38 31.71
CA LYS A 149 -26.66 23.59 31.57
C LYS A 149 -25.20 23.30 31.27
N GLU A 150 -24.62 22.37 31.99
CA GLU A 150 -23.21 21.95 31.80
C GLU A 150 -23.05 21.30 30.41
N CYS A 151 -23.93 20.42 30.01
CA CYS A 151 -23.93 19.78 28.73
C CYS A 151 -23.92 20.81 27.57
N LEU A 152 -24.78 21.79 27.61
CA LEU A 152 -24.82 22.86 26.60
C LEU A 152 -23.59 23.77 26.63
N SER A 153 -23.08 24.09 27.82
CA SER A 153 -21.89 24.92 27.98
C SER A 153 -20.64 24.24 27.39
N LEU A 154 -20.46 22.95 27.68
CA LEU A 154 -19.33 22.16 27.17
C LEU A 154 -19.44 21.96 25.65
N ALA A 155 -20.62 21.61 25.14
CA ALA A 155 -20.85 21.45 23.71
C ALA A 155 -20.61 22.74 22.91
N GLY A 156 -20.78 23.92 23.52
CA GLY A 156 -20.48 25.21 22.88
C GLY A 156 -19.00 25.58 22.87
N LYS A 157 -18.18 24.94 23.73
CA LYS A 157 -16.74 25.19 23.84
C LYS A 157 -15.90 24.13 23.12
N ASP A 158 -16.37 22.89 23.15
CA ASP A 158 -15.66 21.74 22.61
C ASP A 158 -16.57 20.97 21.64
N TYR A 159 -16.18 20.95 20.36
CA TYR A 159 -16.96 20.27 19.33
C TYR A 159 -16.75 18.75 19.30
N GLU A 160 -15.74 18.22 19.98
CA GLU A 160 -15.63 16.78 20.22
C GLU A 160 -16.74 16.28 21.13
N ILE A 161 -17.15 17.12 22.11
CA ILE A 161 -18.32 16.84 22.95
C ILE A 161 -19.63 17.06 22.20
N LEU A 162 -19.66 18.01 21.25
CA LEU A 162 -20.85 18.30 20.47
C LEU A 162 -21.22 17.15 19.51
N THR A 163 -20.25 16.57 18.82
CA THR A 163 -20.53 15.57 17.76
C THR A 163 -21.28 14.34 18.24
N PRO A 164 -20.96 13.68 19.39
CA PRO A 164 -21.80 12.61 19.94
C PRO A 164 -23.21 13.07 20.32
N LEU A 165 -23.39 14.31 20.75
CA LEU A 165 -24.68 14.87 21.09
C LEU A 165 -25.58 15.13 19.85
N LEU A 166 -25.01 15.36 18.68
CA LEU A 166 -25.78 15.42 17.43
C LEU A 166 -26.42 14.06 17.10
N ASP A 167 -25.80 12.97 17.55
CA ASP A 167 -26.31 11.60 17.39
C ASP A 167 -27.17 11.13 18.56
N ALA A 168 -27.46 12.00 19.54
CA ALA A 168 -28.18 11.66 20.75
C ALA A 168 -29.53 11.02 20.45
N ARG A 169 -29.85 9.93 21.18
CA ARG A 169 -31.09 9.18 21.13
C ARG A 169 -31.58 8.89 22.57
N PHE A 170 -32.87 9.10 22.81
CA PHE A 170 -33.49 8.79 24.10
C PHE A 170 -33.56 7.26 24.30
N VAL A 171 -33.16 6.78 25.47
CA VAL A 171 -33.27 5.36 25.87
C VAL A 171 -34.36 5.17 26.92
N CYS A 172 -34.24 5.81 28.08
CA CYS A 172 -35.20 5.74 29.15
C CYS A 172 -35.13 6.94 30.11
N GLY A 173 -36.03 7.04 31.07
CA GLY A 173 -36.12 8.12 32.02
C GLY A 173 -37.07 9.25 31.58
N MET A 174 -36.77 10.49 31.94
CA MET A 174 -37.62 11.65 31.66
C MET A 174 -37.41 12.20 30.25
N SER A 175 -38.28 11.81 29.31
CA SER A 175 -38.18 12.20 27.89
C SER A 175 -38.17 13.71 27.65
N ARG A 176 -38.81 14.51 28.52
CA ARG A 176 -38.77 15.97 28.43
C ARG A 176 -37.36 16.54 28.50
N LEU A 177 -36.44 15.88 29.19
CA LEU A 177 -35.06 16.34 29.29
C LEU A 177 -34.31 16.13 27.95
N TYR A 178 -34.61 15.03 27.28
CA TYR A 178 -34.08 14.80 25.93
C TYR A 178 -34.61 15.84 24.93
N THR A 179 -35.89 16.13 24.99
CA THR A 179 -36.50 17.18 24.15
C THR A 179 -35.87 18.54 24.44
N ALA A 180 -35.72 18.89 25.72
CA ALA A 180 -35.09 20.15 26.15
C ALA A 180 -33.61 20.21 25.71
N LEU A 181 -32.86 19.12 25.81
CA LEU A 181 -31.49 19.03 25.35
C LEU A 181 -31.41 19.29 23.84
N THR A 182 -32.18 18.57 23.04
CA THR A 182 -32.12 18.66 21.58
C THR A 182 -32.54 20.03 21.07
N GLN A 183 -33.61 20.63 21.62
CA GLN A 183 -34.05 21.96 21.27
C GLN A 183 -33.02 23.05 21.65
N GLN A 184 -32.54 23.03 22.90
CA GLN A 184 -31.61 24.05 23.37
C GLN A 184 -30.23 23.87 22.72
N LEU A 185 -29.74 22.63 22.46
CA LEU A 185 -28.54 22.38 21.72
C LEU A 185 -28.61 23.02 20.34
N ARG A 186 -29.71 22.79 19.61
CA ARG A 186 -29.92 23.41 18.31
C ARG A 186 -29.93 24.93 18.39
N GLN A 187 -30.75 25.53 19.22
CA GLN A 187 -30.94 26.99 19.29
C GLN A 187 -29.74 27.73 19.85
N LYS A 188 -29.11 27.22 20.94
CA LYS A 188 -28.05 27.94 21.67
C LYS A 188 -26.64 27.63 21.16
N VAL A 189 -26.41 26.47 20.57
CA VAL A 189 -25.09 26.04 20.13
C VAL A 189 -25.00 25.94 18.61
N VAL A 190 -25.83 25.08 18.01
CA VAL A 190 -25.69 24.73 16.58
C VAL A 190 -26.02 25.93 15.69
N GLU A 191 -27.17 26.58 15.85
CA GLU A 191 -27.59 27.72 15.00
C GLU A 191 -26.67 28.92 15.15
N ARG A 192 -26.17 29.16 16.36
CA ARG A 192 -25.28 30.29 16.64
C ARG A 192 -23.86 30.10 16.08
N HIS A 193 -23.38 28.88 15.97
CA HIS A 193 -21.98 28.58 15.62
C HIS A 193 -21.85 27.66 14.41
N SER A 194 -22.92 27.44 13.63
CA SER A 194 -22.99 26.45 12.55
C SER A 194 -21.77 26.49 11.63
N ARG A 195 -21.33 27.68 11.19
CA ARG A 195 -20.17 27.82 10.30
C ARG A 195 -18.87 27.36 10.98
N LYS A 196 -18.64 27.80 12.24
CA LYS A 196 -17.41 27.42 12.97
C LYS A 196 -17.36 25.91 13.24
N ILE A 197 -18.50 25.31 13.56
CA ILE A 197 -18.62 23.87 13.79
C ILE A 197 -18.30 23.10 12.51
N ILE A 198 -18.82 23.54 11.37
CA ILE A 198 -18.58 22.87 10.09
C ILE A 198 -17.13 23.06 9.64
N ASP A 199 -16.55 24.26 9.78
CA ASP A 199 -15.13 24.52 9.49
C ASP A 199 -14.25 23.57 10.32
N TRP A 200 -14.52 23.43 11.62
CA TRP A 200 -13.82 22.49 12.49
C TRP A 200 -13.99 21.03 12.07
N LEU A 201 -15.21 20.61 11.69
CA LEU A 201 -15.45 19.24 11.18
C LEU A 201 -14.62 18.96 9.93
N VAL A 202 -14.52 19.91 9.01
CA VAL A 202 -13.75 19.79 7.78
C VAL A 202 -12.24 19.72 8.08
N GLU A 203 -11.73 20.57 8.96
CA GLU A 203 -10.34 20.59 9.37
C GLU A 203 -9.95 19.31 10.12
N THR A 204 -10.79 18.86 11.05
CA THR A 204 -10.59 17.60 11.79
C THR A 204 -10.59 16.40 10.84
N ASN A 205 -11.49 16.40 9.85
CA ASN A 205 -11.53 15.36 8.82
C ASN A 205 -10.22 15.33 8.00
N GLN A 206 -9.73 16.49 7.56
CA GLN A 206 -8.45 16.58 6.83
C GLN A 206 -7.27 16.09 7.67
N SER A 207 -7.20 16.49 8.93
CA SER A 207 -6.14 16.04 9.87
C SER A 207 -6.20 14.53 10.10
N ARG A 208 -7.41 13.98 10.19
CA ARG A 208 -7.63 12.53 10.30
C ARG A 208 -7.14 11.79 9.05
N HIS A 209 -7.48 12.25 7.85
CA HIS A 209 -7.01 11.66 6.60
C HIS A 209 -5.48 11.71 6.50
N ALA A 210 -4.83 12.80 6.94
CA ALA A 210 -3.37 12.88 6.97
C ALA A 210 -2.74 11.83 7.91
N ARG A 211 -3.43 11.47 9.02
CA ARG A 211 -2.96 10.48 10.00
C ARG A 211 -3.15 9.04 9.53
N PHE A 212 -4.30 8.72 8.95
CA PHE A 212 -4.69 7.36 8.57
C PHE A 212 -4.44 7.05 7.08
N GLY A 213 -3.74 7.95 6.37
CA GLY A 213 -3.49 7.88 4.94
C GLY A 213 -4.51 8.67 4.13
N ASP A 214 -4.03 9.38 3.12
CA ASP A 214 -4.82 10.22 2.22
C ASP A 214 -5.43 9.44 1.04
N SER A 215 -5.47 8.12 1.14
CA SER A 215 -5.98 7.22 0.10
C SER A 215 -6.96 6.20 0.66
N ALA A 216 -8.04 5.98 -0.08
CA ALA A 216 -8.98 4.88 0.17
C ALA A 216 -8.43 3.51 -0.27
N TYR A 217 -7.26 3.48 -0.92
CA TYR A 217 -6.67 2.30 -1.56
C TYR A 217 -5.46 1.74 -0.81
N LEU A 218 -5.34 2.02 0.48
CA LEU A 218 -4.28 1.41 1.28
C LEU A 218 -4.49 -0.10 1.35
N LEU A 219 -3.41 -0.86 1.24
CA LEU A 219 -3.44 -2.33 1.39
C LEU A 219 -4.02 -2.76 2.72
N GLU A 220 -3.84 -1.97 3.77
CA GLU A 220 -4.38 -2.19 5.09
C GLU A 220 -5.26 -0.99 5.49
N PRO A 221 -6.51 -0.89 4.96
CA PRO A 221 -7.36 0.25 5.24
C PRO A 221 -7.90 0.26 6.67
N ASN A 222 -8.08 1.47 7.24
CA ASN A 222 -8.87 1.63 8.44
C ASN A 222 -10.35 1.85 8.05
N LEU A 223 -11.20 0.89 8.40
CA LEU A 223 -12.61 0.85 8.00
C LEU A 223 -13.45 2.00 8.58
N LYS A 224 -13.01 2.58 9.68
CA LYS A 224 -13.72 3.66 10.37
C LYS A 224 -13.11 5.02 10.09
N GLU A 225 -11.81 5.16 10.36
CA GLU A 225 -11.12 6.45 10.35
C GLU A 225 -10.37 6.71 9.03
N GLY A 226 -10.14 5.71 8.18
CA GLY A 226 -9.53 5.85 6.86
C GLY A 226 -10.39 6.66 5.89
N GLN A 227 -9.79 7.14 4.80
CA GLN A 227 -10.50 7.85 3.75
C GLN A 227 -11.50 6.91 3.07
N GLY A 228 -12.75 7.34 2.92
CA GLY A 228 -13.86 6.48 2.47
C GLY A 228 -14.41 5.54 3.56
N GLY A 229 -13.90 5.61 4.79
CA GLY A 229 -14.42 4.87 5.93
C GLY A 229 -15.69 5.50 6.54
N LEU A 230 -16.23 4.82 7.54
CA LEU A 230 -17.51 5.23 8.18
C LEU A 230 -17.51 6.67 8.71
N ARG A 231 -16.36 7.20 9.11
CA ARG A 231 -16.27 8.57 9.66
C ARG A 231 -16.51 9.64 8.59
N ASP A 232 -16.20 9.37 7.33
CA ASP A 232 -16.50 10.31 6.24
C ASP A 232 -18.02 10.45 6.06
N PHE A 233 -18.74 9.33 6.09
CA PHE A 233 -20.19 9.34 6.11
C PHE A 233 -20.75 10.05 7.34
N HIS A 234 -20.23 9.79 8.54
CA HIS A 234 -20.68 10.49 9.76
C HIS A 234 -20.45 12.00 9.65
N THR A 235 -19.35 12.44 9.06
CA THR A 235 -19.07 13.86 8.83
C THR A 235 -20.11 14.50 7.91
N MET A 236 -20.48 13.85 6.80
CA MET A 236 -21.57 14.30 5.92
C MET A 236 -22.87 14.45 6.73
N ARG A 237 -23.21 13.43 7.51
CA ARG A 237 -24.44 13.41 8.31
C ARG A 237 -24.48 14.51 9.37
N TRP A 238 -23.37 14.76 10.07
CA TRP A 238 -23.28 15.84 11.05
C TRP A 238 -23.42 17.23 10.38
N ILE A 239 -22.78 17.45 9.24
CA ILE A 239 -22.91 18.70 8.48
C ILE A 239 -24.37 18.90 8.02
N ALA A 240 -25.02 17.87 7.50
CA ALA A 240 -26.43 17.91 7.12
C ALA A 240 -27.34 18.19 8.32
N CYS A 241 -27.07 17.54 9.47
CA CYS A 241 -27.80 17.80 10.71
C CYS A 241 -27.66 19.26 11.19
N ILE A 242 -26.42 19.81 11.14
CA ILE A 242 -26.17 21.20 11.52
C ILE A 242 -26.88 22.18 10.60
N ARG A 243 -26.89 21.92 9.29
CA ARG A 243 -27.52 22.78 8.28
C ARG A 243 -29.04 22.72 8.33
N SER A 244 -29.61 21.52 8.37
CA SER A 244 -31.02 21.27 8.11
C SER A 244 -31.76 20.65 9.29
N GLY A 245 -31.06 20.24 10.34
CA GLY A 245 -31.65 19.60 11.52
C GLY A 245 -32.05 18.14 11.33
N LEU A 246 -31.70 17.54 10.23
CA LEU A 246 -32.12 16.20 9.84
C LEU A 246 -31.13 15.16 10.36
N LYS A 247 -31.62 13.95 10.71
CA LYS A 247 -30.81 12.92 11.38
C LYS A 247 -30.75 11.60 10.64
N GLN A 248 -31.67 11.34 9.71
CA GLN A 248 -31.76 10.08 8.98
C GLN A 248 -30.92 10.13 7.70
N ILE A 249 -30.41 8.99 7.27
CA ILE A 249 -29.65 8.88 6.02
C ILE A 249 -30.53 9.33 4.84
N ARG A 250 -31.78 8.95 4.85
CA ARG A 250 -32.76 9.30 3.81
C ARG A 250 -32.98 10.81 3.67
N ASP A 251 -32.68 11.56 4.73
CA ASP A 251 -32.77 13.02 4.68
C ASP A 251 -31.79 13.62 3.67
N LEU A 252 -30.66 12.94 3.40
CA LEU A 252 -29.68 13.37 2.36
C LEU A 252 -30.29 13.27 0.95
N GLU A 253 -31.14 12.28 0.70
CA GLU A 253 -31.90 12.14 -0.54
C GLU A 253 -32.99 13.25 -0.63
N TYR A 254 -33.79 13.40 0.40
CA TYR A 254 -34.86 14.41 0.42
C TYR A 254 -34.37 15.85 0.27
N LEU A 255 -33.14 16.12 0.73
CA LEU A 255 -32.52 17.43 0.56
C LEU A 255 -31.83 17.61 -0.80
N GLY A 256 -31.82 16.56 -1.63
CA GLY A 256 -31.18 16.59 -2.95
C GLY A 256 -29.66 16.51 -2.92
N TYR A 257 -29.05 16.17 -1.78
CA TYR A 257 -27.60 15.93 -1.71
C TYR A 257 -27.21 14.63 -2.39
N LEU A 258 -28.11 13.64 -2.36
CA LEU A 258 -27.91 12.37 -3.05
C LEU A 258 -29.10 12.14 -4.01
N SER A 259 -28.86 11.51 -5.15
CA SER A 259 -29.93 10.91 -5.95
C SER A 259 -30.45 9.65 -5.25
N HIS A 260 -31.60 9.12 -5.72
CA HIS A 260 -32.12 7.85 -5.20
C HIS A 260 -31.13 6.71 -5.38
N GLU A 261 -30.51 6.61 -6.55
CA GLU A 261 -29.49 5.60 -6.82
C GLU A 261 -28.25 5.74 -5.93
N GLU A 262 -27.75 6.97 -5.75
CA GLU A 262 -26.63 7.26 -4.85
C GLU A 262 -26.97 6.92 -3.39
N TYR A 263 -28.20 7.15 -2.97
CA TYR A 263 -28.68 6.78 -1.63
C TYR A 263 -28.71 5.26 -1.45
N GLU A 264 -29.25 4.51 -2.41
CA GLU A 264 -29.30 3.04 -2.34
C GLU A 264 -27.88 2.44 -2.36
N GLN A 265 -27.00 2.94 -3.23
CA GLN A 265 -25.59 2.53 -3.25
C GLN A 265 -24.87 2.86 -1.93
N LEU A 266 -25.15 4.01 -1.31
CA LEU A 266 -24.58 4.37 -0.01
C LEU A 266 -25.01 3.41 1.09
N LYS A 267 -26.26 2.96 1.10
CA LYS A 267 -26.74 1.93 2.03
C LYS A 267 -25.99 0.61 1.86
N VAL A 268 -25.80 0.19 0.61
CA VAL A 268 -25.02 -1.03 0.30
C VAL A 268 -23.59 -0.90 0.78
N ALA A 269 -22.94 0.23 0.51
CA ALA A 269 -21.56 0.48 0.92
C ALA A 269 -21.40 0.47 2.46
N LEU A 270 -22.29 1.15 3.17
CA LEU A 270 -22.27 1.19 4.63
C LEU A 270 -22.50 -0.19 5.24
N ALA A 271 -23.48 -0.94 4.70
CA ALA A 271 -23.77 -2.31 5.15
C ALA A 271 -22.58 -3.25 4.91
N PHE A 272 -21.92 -3.13 3.77
CA PHE A 272 -20.73 -3.93 3.45
C PHE A 272 -19.59 -3.65 4.43
N ILE A 273 -19.22 -2.38 4.63
CA ILE A 273 -18.15 -1.98 5.56
C ILE A 273 -18.49 -2.40 6.99
N ALA A 274 -19.75 -2.25 7.43
CA ALA A 274 -20.20 -2.69 8.74
C ALA A 274 -20.09 -4.22 8.91
N ASN A 275 -20.38 -5.00 7.87
CA ASN A 275 -20.22 -6.44 7.86
C ASN A 275 -18.75 -6.87 8.00
N VAL A 276 -17.86 -6.24 7.22
CA VAL A 276 -16.40 -6.47 7.33
C VAL A 276 -15.91 -6.12 8.75
N ARG A 277 -16.34 -4.98 9.28
CA ARG A 277 -15.98 -4.50 10.62
C ARG A 277 -16.44 -5.45 11.72
N ASN A 278 -17.66 -5.93 11.66
CA ASN A 278 -18.19 -6.90 12.63
C ASN A 278 -17.38 -8.20 12.66
N ARG A 279 -17.01 -8.73 11.48
CA ARG A 279 -16.17 -9.92 11.36
C ARG A 279 -14.74 -9.66 11.85
N LEU A 280 -14.20 -8.47 11.57
CA LEU A 280 -12.87 -8.08 12.04
C LEU A 280 -12.82 -7.99 13.57
N HIS A 281 -13.85 -7.41 14.20
CA HIS A 281 -14.02 -7.40 15.67
C HIS A 281 -14.09 -8.83 16.23
N LEU A 282 -14.89 -9.69 15.58
CA LEU A 282 -15.06 -11.07 16.02
C LEU A 282 -13.74 -11.87 15.94
N LEU A 283 -12.99 -11.72 14.86
CA LEU A 283 -11.70 -12.39 14.65
C LEU A 283 -10.64 -11.98 15.69
N ASN A 284 -10.65 -10.69 16.07
CA ASN A 284 -9.65 -10.15 17.00
C ASN A 284 -10.11 -10.19 18.47
N GLY A 285 -11.37 -10.57 18.78
CA GLY A 285 -11.93 -10.59 20.13
C GLY A 285 -12.00 -9.22 20.81
N ARG A 286 -11.83 -8.13 20.06
CA ARG A 286 -11.81 -6.75 20.56
C ARG A 286 -12.21 -5.75 19.47
N LYS A 287 -12.40 -4.50 19.85
CA LYS A 287 -12.56 -3.38 18.92
C LYS A 287 -11.29 -3.24 18.07
N TYR A 288 -11.43 -3.39 16.75
CA TYR A 288 -10.33 -3.36 15.83
C TYR A 288 -10.79 -2.92 14.45
N ASP A 289 -10.36 -1.74 14.00
CA ASP A 289 -10.86 -1.12 12.77
C ASP A 289 -9.82 -1.10 11.63
N GLN A 290 -8.56 -1.55 11.90
CA GLN A 290 -7.50 -1.66 10.91
C GLN A 290 -7.52 -3.05 10.29
N LEU A 291 -7.68 -3.14 8.96
CA LEU A 291 -7.72 -4.40 8.24
C LEU A 291 -6.31 -4.84 7.82
N HIS A 292 -5.56 -5.45 8.75
CA HIS A 292 -4.23 -5.96 8.45
C HIS A 292 -4.27 -7.20 7.55
N PHE A 293 -3.16 -7.43 6.83
CA PHE A 293 -2.97 -8.53 5.88
C PHE A 293 -3.39 -9.90 6.43
N GLU A 294 -2.99 -10.20 7.66
CA GLU A 294 -3.29 -11.47 8.35
C GLU A 294 -4.79 -11.75 8.50
N ASN A 295 -5.62 -10.71 8.55
CA ASN A 295 -7.07 -10.82 8.69
C ASN A 295 -7.80 -10.85 7.34
N GLN A 296 -7.20 -10.33 6.28
CA GLN A 296 -7.87 -10.15 4.99
C GLN A 296 -8.34 -11.47 4.39
N LEU A 297 -7.46 -12.48 4.34
CA LEU A 297 -7.81 -13.80 3.81
C LEU A 297 -8.90 -14.50 4.64
N ARG A 298 -8.81 -14.38 5.98
CA ARG A 298 -9.79 -14.97 6.90
C ARG A 298 -11.16 -14.33 6.73
N ILE A 299 -11.21 -13.01 6.55
CA ILE A 299 -12.44 -12.27 6.31
C ILE A 299 -13.02 -12.60 4.94
N ALA A 300 -12.19 -12.65 3.88
CA ALA A 300 -12.63 -13.03 2.55
C ALA A 300 -13.35 -14.40 2.57
N LYS A 301 -12.73 -15.40 3.19
CA LYS A 301 -13.35 -16.73 3.38
C LYS A 301 -14.65 -16.65 4.20
N ALA A 302 -14.65 -15.91 5.30
CA ALA A 302 -15.83 -15.75 6.16
C ALA A 302 -17.00 -15.01 5.48
N LEU A 303 -16.71 -14.23 4.45
CA LEU A 303 -17.71 -13.56 3.60
C LEU A 303 -18.15 -14.42 2.40
N GLY A 304 -17.56 -15.62 2.21
CA GLY A 304 -17.93 -16.54 1.14
C GLY A 304 -17.25 -16.27 -0.21
N TYR A 305 -16.18 -15.47 -0.23
CA TYR A 305 -15.41 -15.27 -1.46
C TYR A 305 -14.66 -16.56 -1.84
N SER A 306 -14.78 -16.94 -3.09
CA SER A 306 -14.12 -18.10 -3.72
C SER A 306 -13.21 -17.65 -4.85
N LYS A 307 -12.30 -18.51 -5.27
CA LYS A 307 -11.47 -18.29 -6.46
C LYS A 307 -12.35 -18.28 -7.70
N GLU A 308 -12.26 -17.24 -8.50
CA GLU A 308 -13.04 -17.10 -9.74
C GLU A 308 -12.21 -16.32 -10.77
N ASN A 309 -12.29 -16.74 -12.03
CA ASN A 309 -11.56 -16.11 -13.15
C ASN A 309 -10.04 -15.91 -12.89
N GLY A 310 -9.43 -16.82 -12.12
CA GLY A 310 -8.01 -16.76 -11.80
C GLY A 310 -7.66 -15.82 -10.62
N GLN A 311 -8.60 -15.00 -10.15
CA GLN A 311 -8.43 -14.11 -9.00
C GLN A 311 -8.59 -14.86 -7.68
N GLN A 312 -7.76 -14.53 -6.72
CA GLN A 312 -7.86 -15.09 -5.37
C GLN A 312 -9.07 -14.51 -4.60
N PRO A 313 -9.61 -15.26 -3.63
CA PRO A 313 -10.72 -14.76 -2.81
C PRO A 313 -10.45 -13.41 -2.16
N VAL A 314 -9.21 -13.19 -1.71
CA VAL A 314 -8.80 -11.94 -1.04
C VAL A 314 -8.72 -10.77 -2.02
N GLU A 315 -8.31 -11.00 -3.26
CA GLU A 315 -8.24 -9.96 -4.30
C GLU A 315 -9.63 -9.43 -4.65
N ARG A 316 -10.59 -10.35 -4.82
CA ARG A 316 -11.99 -10.00 -5.07
C ARG A 316 -12.61 -9.25 -3.90
N PHE A 317 -12.39 -9.75 -2.68
CA PHE A 317 -12.86 -9.10 -1.46
C PHE A 317 -12.31 -7.67 -1.33
N LEU A 318 -11.00 -7.48 -1.52
CA LEU A 318 -10.37 -6.16 -1.44
C LEU A 318 -10.85 -5.25 -2.57
N GLY A 319 -11.05 -5.76 -3.78
CA GLY A 319 -11.63 -5.02 -4.89
C GLY A 319 -13.00 -4.44 -4.53
N ASP A 320 -13.90 -5.26 -3.99
CA ASP A 320 -15.21 -4.83 -3.53
C ASP A 320 -15.09 -3.81 -2.38
N LEU A 321 -14.24 -4.09 -1.39
CA LEU A 321 -14.05 -3.17 -0.26
C LEU A 321 -13.56 -1.80 -0.70
N HIS A 322 -12.54 -1.77 -1.56
CA HIS A 322 -12.02 -0.51 -2.09
C HIS A 322 -13.05 0.23 -2.96
N GLY A 323 -13.83 -0.51 -3.74
CA GLY A 323 -14.95 0.05 -4.50
C GLY A 323 -15.96 0.76 -3.60
N GLN A 324 -16.38 0.11 -2.50
CA GLN A 324 -17.31 0.70 -1.55
C GLN A 324 -16.73 1.90 -0.79
N MET A 325 -15.47 1.80 -0.35
CA MET A 325 -14.78 2.90 0.33
C MET A 325 -14.59 4.11 -0.61
N GLU A 326 -14.21 3.87 -1.86
CA GLU A 326 -14.06 4.94 -2.85
C GLU A 326 -15.41 5.60 -3.15
N PHE A 327 -16.49 4.84 -3.22
CA PHE A 327 -17.83 5.40 -3.40
C PHE A 327 -18.18 6.37 -2.26
N ILE A 328 -18.01 5.96 -1.00
CA ILE A 328 -18.26 6.83 0.17
C ILE A 328 -17.39 8.09 0.11
N LYS A 329 -16.11 7.93 -0.23
CA LYS A 329 -15.19 9.05 -0.38
C LYS A 329 -15.66 10.04 -1.44
N GLN A 330 -16.11 9.55 -2.61
CA GLN A 330 -16.58 10.43 -3.67
C GLN A 330 -17.86 11.17 -3.27
N GLN A 331 -18.81 10.51 -2.60
CA GLN A 331 -19.99 11.17 -2.07
C GLN A 331 -19.62 12.23 -1.03
N HIS A 332 -18.68 11.92 -0.14
CA HIS A 332 -18.18 12.88 0.87
C HIS A 332 -17.54 14.11 0.23
N LEU A 333 -16.66 13.93 -0.75
CA LEU A 333 -16.00 15.04 -1.45
C LEU A 333 -16.99 15.89 -2.24
N MET A 334 -17.95 15.25 -2.93
CA MET A 334 -19.03 15.97 -3.62
C MET A 334 -19.87 16.80 -2.65
N PHE A 335 -20.29 16.18 -1.55
CA PHE A 335 -21.06 16.87 -0.53
C PHE A 335 -20.33 18.09 0.03
N LEU A 336 -19.04 17.94 0.40
CA LEU A 336 -18.25 19.08 0.87
C LEU A 336 -18.09 20.18 -0.18
N PHE A 337 -17.91 19.80 -1.43
CA PHE A 337 -17.81 20.73 -2.54
C PHE A 337 -19.10 21.54 -2.72
N GLU A 338 -20.26 20.87 -2.76
CA GLU A 338 -21.57 21.52 -2.88
C GLU A 338 -21.85 22.47 -1.71
N GLN A 339 -21.36 22.11 -0.51
CA GLN A 339 -21.46 22.94 0.68
C GLN A 339 -20.48 24.14 0.69
N GLY A 340 -19.59 24.24 -0.31
CA GLY A 340 -18.62 25.33 -0.44
C GLY A 340 -17.39 25.21 0.46
N TYR A 341 -17.07 23.99 0.95
CA TYR A 341 -15.95 23.73 1.87
C TYR A 341 -14.69 23.21 1.21
N GLU A 342 -14.62 23.16 -0.10
CA GLU A 342 -13.36 22.86 -0.79
C GLU A 342 -12.38 24.03 -0.61
N LYS A 343 -11.08 23.74 -0.36
CA LYS A 343 -10.04 24.77 -0.24
C LYS A 343 -10.03 25.63 -1.51
N ARG A 344 -10.63 26.80 -1.45
CA ARG A 344 -10.40 27.83 -2.47
C ARG A 344 -8.91 28.11 -2.48
N SER A 345 -8.21 27.68 -3.50
CA SER A 345 -6.84 28.10 -3.77
C SER A 345 -6.79 29.62 -3.65
N ARG A 346 -6.13 30.10 -2.59
CA ARG A 346 -6.01 31.52 -2.28
C ARG A 346 -5.39 32.22 -3.48
N ARG A 347 -6.14 33.14 -4.08
CA ARG A 347 -5.70 34.20 -4.98
C ARG A 347 -5.02 33.78 -6.29
N ARG A 348 -5.78 33.28 -7.25
CA ARG A 348 -5.54 33.67 -8.63
C ARG A 348 -6.60 34.69 -9.02
N LYS A 349 -6.16 35.87 -9.51
CA LYS A 349 -7.03 36.89 -10.12
C LYS A 349 -8.01 36.18 -11.05
N ARG A 350 -9.31 36.32 -10.79
CA ARG A 350 -10.38 35.83 -11.66
C ARG A 350 -10.21 36.44 -13.07
N ARG A 351 -9.49 35.76 -13.95
CA ARG A 351 -9.79 35.87 -15.37
C ARG A 351 -11.14 35.17 -15.53
N SER A 352 -12.11 35.81 -16.17
CA SER A 352 -13.39 35.19 -16.49
C SER A 352 -13.11 33.93 -17.29
N LYS A 353 -13.33 32.76 -16.67
CA LYS A 353 -13.21 31.50 -17.34
C LYS A 353 -14.44 31.33 -18.19
N ILE A 354 -14.26 31.14 -19.50
CA ILE A 354 -15.34 30.97 -20.46
C ILE A 354 -15.15 29.60 -21.10
N THR A 355 -16.23 28.85 -21.22
CA THR A 355 -16.27 27.59 -21.99
C THR A 355 -16.13 27.90 -23.47
N LYS A 356 -15.44 27.03 -24.20
CA LYS A 356 -15.32 27.14 -25.68
C LYS A 356 -16.34 26.23 -26.37
N THR A 357 -17.01 25.37 -25.61
CA THR A 357 -17.93 24.35 -26.12
C THR A 357 -19.36 24.77 -25.84
N ALA A 358 -20.18 24.92 -26.88
CA ALA A 358 -21.61 25.15 -26.71
C ALA A 358 -22.26 23.97 -26.00
N GLY A 359 -23.24 24.23 -25.13
CA GLY A 359 -23.90 23.21 -24.32
C GLY A 359 -23.22 22.93 -22.99
N ILE A 360 -22.09 23.60 -22.70
CA ILE A 360 -21.38 23.49 -21.43
C ILE A 360 -21.28 24.89 -20.80
N SER A 361 -21.75 25.01 -19.57
CA SER A 361 -21.74 26.25 -18.78
C SER A 361 -20.94 26.13 -17.49
N ILE A 362 -20.57 27.28 -16.92
CA ILE A 362 -19.88 27.35 -15.61
C ILE A 362 -20.85 27.90 -14.59
N ILE A 363 -21.19 27.07 -13.61
CA ILE A 363 -22.06 27.42 -12.49
C ILE A 363 -21.29 27.20 -11.18
N LYS A 364 -21.15 28.24 -10.37
CA LYS A 364 -20.44 28.14 -9.07
C LYS A 364 -19.05 27.50 -9.15
N ASP A 365 -18.24 27.89 -10.13
CA ASP A 365 -16.91 27.32 -10.40
C ASP A 365 -16.89 25.81 -10.75
N THR A 366 -18.03 25.27 -11.21
CA THR A 366 -18.16 23.90 -11.76
C THR A 366 -18.65 23.93 -13.20
N LEU A 367 -18.28 22.89 -13.94
CA LEU A 367 -18.79 22.68 -15.30
C LEU A 367 -20.10 21.88 -15.24
N ASN A 368 -21.10 22.35 -15.99
CA ASN A 368 -22.40 21.74 -16.08
C ASN A 368 -22.88 21.72 -17.54
N PHE A 369 -23.72 20.76 -17.89
CA PHE A 369 -24.45 20.80 -19.15
C PHE A 369 -25.59 21.82 -19.06
N GLU A 370 -25.86 22.47 -20.18
CA GLU A 370 -26.97 23.43 -20.25
C GLU A 370 -28.33 22.71 -20.26
N SER A 371 -28.39 21.52 -20.88
CA SER A 371 -29.58 20.65 -20.83
C SER A 371 -29.20 19.20 -21.15
N THR A 372 -29.98 18.25 -20.65
CA THR A 372 -29.89 16.82 -20.96
C THR A 372 -30.23 16.54 -22.42
N ARG A 373 -31.14 17.31 -23.02
CA ARG A 373 -31.51 17.22 -24.44
C ARG A 373 -30.30 17.47 -25.34
N MET A 374 -29.48 18.47 -25.03
CA MET A 374 -28.27 18.72 -25.83
C MET A 374 -27.28 17.58 -25.77
N VAL A 375 -27.18 16.89 -24.64
CA VAL A 375 -26.31 15.71 -24.48
C VAL A 375 -26.82 14.54 -25.33
N SER A 376 -28.14 14.32 -25.37
CA SER A 376 -28.72 13.25 -26.20
C SER A 376 -28.61 13.53 -27.69
N GLU A 377 -28.74 14.81 -28.12
CA GLU A 377 -28.60 15.25 -29.52
C GLU A 377 -27.12 15.30 -29.95
N ALA A 378 -26.19 15.60 -29.06
CA ALA A 378 -24.75 15.70 -29.30
C ALA A 378 -23.92 14.92 -28.26
N PRO A 379 -23.86 13.60 -28.29
CA PRO A 379 -23.18 12.77 -27.29
C PRO A 379 -21.70 13.06 -27.10
N LEU A 380 -21.04 13.69 -28.07
CA LEU A 380 -19.67 14.16 -27.96
C LEU A 380 -19.46 15.10 -26.75
N LEU A 381 -20.50 15.80 -26.31
CA LEU A 381 -20.48 16.66 -25.13
C LEU A 381 -20.04 15.90 -23.87
N LEU A 382 -20.33 14.59 -23.78
CA LEU A 382 -19.87 13.72 -22.68
C LEU A 382 -18.35 13.70 -22.54
N LEU A 383 -17.59 13.77 -23.64
CA LEU A 383 -16.13 13.86 -23.61
C LEU A 383 -15.68 15.31 -23.51
N GLN A 384 -16.32 16.23 -24.21
CA GLN A 384 -15.93 17.63 -24.26
C GLN A 384 -16.03 18.33 -22.90
N ILE A 385 -16.95 17.90 -22.02
CA ILE A 385 -17.01 18.46 -20.65
C ILE A 385 -15.73 18.14 -19.86
N PHE A 386 -15.13 16.98 -20.07
CA PHE A 386 -13.84 16.62 -19.46
C PHE A 386 -12.67 17.34 -20.16
N GLU A 387 -12.74 17.58 -21.48
CA GLU A 387 -11.77 18.43 -22.18
C GLU A 387 -11.77 19.85 -21.61
N GLU A 388 -12.96 20.46 -21.43
CA GLU A 388 -13.11 21.77 -20.79
C GLU A 388 -12.65 21.74 -19.32
N SER A 389 -12.92 20.65 -18.61
CA SER A 389 -12.46 20.43 -17.24
C SER A 389 -10.92 20.43 -17.16
N ALA A 390 -10.26 19.72 -18.04
CA ALA A 390 -8.80 19.70 -18.13
C ALA A 390 -8.22 21.09 -18.46
N ARG A 391 -8.83 21.76 -19.43
CA ARG A 391 -8.40 23.09 -19.92
C ARG A 391 -8.58 24.19 -18.87
N LEU A 392 -9.75 24.23 -18.22
CA LEU A 392 -10.11 25.27 -17.25
C LEU A 392 -9.67 24.95 -15.84
N ARG A 393 -9.31 23.68 -15.55
CA ARG A 393 -9.04 23.17 -14.20
C ARG A 393 -10.22 23.44 -13.28
N LEU A 394 -11.42 23.09 -13.75
CA LEU A 394 -12.66 23.16 -13.00
C LEU A 394 -13.26 21.75 -12.91
N PRO A 395 -13.77 21.33 -11.73
CA PRO A 395 -14.46 20.08 -11.59
C PRO A 395 -15.85 20.12 -12.25
N LEU A 396 -16.40 18.94 -12.54
CA LEU A 396 -17.79 18.80 -12.93
C LEU A 396 -18.71 19.00 -11.73
N GLY A 397 -19.83 19.68 -11.92
CA GLY A 397 -20.92 19.75 -10.94
C GLY A 397 -21.51 18.37 -10.68
N ALA A 398 -22.24 18.20 -9.57
CA ALA A 398 -22.86 16.93 -9.23
C ALA A 398 -23.86 16.48 -10.30
N GLU A 399 -24.68 17.41 -10.76
CA GLU A 399 -25.67 17.12 -11.83
C GLU A 399 -24.97 16.70 -13.12
N ALA A 400 -23.90 17.37 -13.51
CA ALA A 400 -23.13 16.98 -14.69
C ALA A 400 -22.56 15.56 -14.57
N ARG A 401 -22.09 15.17 -13.39
CA ARG A 401 -21.60 13.80 -13.14
C ARG A 401 -22.71 12.76 -13.23
N ARG A 402 -23.93 13.08 -12.71
CA ARG A 402 -25.12 12.23 -12.84
C ARG A 402 -25.50 12.05 -14.30
N ILE A 403 -25.56 13.14 -15.07
CA ILE A 403 -25.83 13.11 -16.51
C ILE A 403 -24.79 12.25 -17.25
N VAL A 404 -23.49 12.38 -16.94
CA VAL A 404 -22.46 11.53 -17.56
C VAL A 404 -22.67 10.06 -17.23
N ARG A 405 -23.07 9.69 -16.03
CA ARG A 405 -23.37 8.28 -15.66
C ARG A 405 -24.59 7.78 -16.43
N GLU A 406 -25.66 8.51 -16.43
CA GLU A 406 -26.93 8.14 -17.05
C GLU A 406 -26.81 8.04 -18.57
N PHE A 407 -26.26 9.07 -19.20
CA PHE A 407 -26.11 9.14 -20.65
C PHE A 407 -24.79 8.51 -21.17
N GLY A 408 -23.96 7.98 -20.29
CA GLY A 408 -22.68 7.37 -20.63
C GLY A 408 -22.78 6.24 -21.66
N HIS A 409 -23.94 5.56 -21.76
CA HIS A 409 -24.24 4.53 -22.75
C HIS A 409 -24.19 5.08 -24.20
N LEU A 410 -24.36 6.38 -24.41
CA LEU A 410 -24.21 7.04 -25.70
C LEU A 410 -22.74 7.11 -26.17
N CYS A 411 -21.78 6.85 -25.29
CA CYS A 411 -20.38 6.66 -25.66
C CYS A 411 -20.16 5.23 -26.18
N ASN A 412 -20.89 4.87 -27.21
CA ASN A 412 -20.88 3.59 -27.91
C ASN A 412 -19.74 3.51 -28.96
N ALA A 413 -19.66 2.43 -29.73
CA ALA A 413 -18.65 2.22 -30.76
C ALA A 413 -18.63 3.32 -31.81
N ASP A 414 -19.82 3.79 -32.21
CA ASP A 414 -19.95 4.83 -33.26
C ASP A 414 -19.33 6.16 -32.82
N LEU A 415 -19.51 6.54 -31.52
CA LEU A 415 -18.96 7.78 -31.02
C LEU A 415 -17.45 7.64 -30.68
N ARG A 416 -17.04 6.59 -29.97
CA ARG A 416 -15.68 6.47 -29.41
C ARG A 416 -14.60 6.29 -30.47
N GLY A 417 -14.96 5.82 -31.70
CA GLY A 417 -14.08 5.72 -32.86
C GLY A 417 -13.99 7.00 -33.70
N THR A 418 -14.86 8.00 -33.46
CA THR A 418 -14.83 9.23 -34.21
C THR A 418 -13.57 10.05 -34.00
N ARG A 419 -13.05 10.67 -35.02
CA ARG A 419 -11.89 11.56 -34.96
C ARG A 419 -12.08 12.70 -33.95
N ALA A 420 -13.32 13.17 -33.76
CA ALA A 420 -13.64 14.22 -32.78
C ALA A 420 -13.52 13.73 -31.35
N ALA A 421 -14.06 12.54 -31.04
CA ALA A 421 -13.97 11.94 -29.72
C ALA A 421 -12.51 11.61 -29.34
N VAL A 422 -11.76 11.01 -30.27
CA VAL A 422 -10.34 10.68 -30.09
C VAL A 422 -9.51 11.95 -29.82
N ARG A 423 -9.70 13.02 -30.61
CA ARG A 423 -9.02 14.30 -30.37
C ARG A 423 -9.38 14.93 -29.04
N SER A 424 -10.64 14.84 -28.60
CA SER A 424 -11.06 15.34 -27.30
C SER A 424 -10.35 14.56 -26.18
N PHE A 425 -10.28 13.23 -26.28
CA PHE A 425 -9.57 12.40 -25.33
C PHE A 425 -8.05 12.65 -25.32
N GLU A 426 -7.41 12.77 -26.50
CA GLU A 426 -5.99 13.13 -26.58
C GLU A 426 -5.69 14.46 -25.91
N LYS A 427 -6.56 15.48 -26.03
CA LYS A 427 -6.39 16.74 -25.31
C LYS A 427 -6.49 16.57 -23.78
N ILE A 428 -7.38 15.69 -23.31
CA ILE A 428 -7.47 15.33 -21.89
C ILE A 428 -6.18 14.61 -21.46
N LEU A 429 -5.73 13.65 -22.25
CA LEU A 429 -4.54 12.86 -21.95
C LEU A 429 -3.28 13.72 -21.92
N LEU A 430 -3.12 14.67 -22.85
CA LEU A 430 -1.97 15.58 -22.97
C LEU A 430 -2.06 16.80 -22.03
N ALA A 431 -3.21 17.05 -21.42
CA ALA A 431 -3.38 18.24 -20.58
C ALA A 431 -2.34 18.29 -19.45
N PRO A 432 -1.55 19.38 -19.33
CA PRO A 432 -0.57 19.51 -18.27
C PRO A 432 -1.28 19.84 -16.97
N ALA A 433 -1.45 18.88 -16.09
CA ALA A 433 -1.99 19.15 -14.77
C ALA A 433 -1.68 18.03 -13.78
N PRO A 434 -0.60 18.13 -13.03
CA PRO A 434 -0.33 17.17 -11.96
C PRO A 434 -1.35 17.24 -10.82
N THR A 435 -1.99 18.38 -10.60
CA THR A 435 -2.88 18.61 -9.46
C THR A 435 -4.36 18.35 -9.73
N PHE A 436 -4.77 18.24 -11.00
CA PHE A 436 -6.17 18.07 -11.38
C PHE A 436 -6.34 16.87 -12.32
N ASN A 437 -6.66 15.73 -11.75
CA ASN A 437 -6.73 14.48 -12.50
C ASN A 437 -8.11 14.25 -13.10
N VAL A 438 -8.30 14.73 -14.32
CA VAL A 438 -9.56 14.58 -15.07
C VAL A 438 -9.86 13.11 -15.40
N LEU A 439 -8.83 12.29 -15.65
CA LEU A 439 -9.00 10.87 -15.91
C LEU A 439 -9.64 10.13 -14.72
N ASN A 440 -9.33 10.54 -13.49
CA ASN A 440 -10.02 10.01 -12.31
C ASN A 440 -11.51 10.38 -12.32
N ALA A 441 -11.86 11.58 -12.74
CA ALA A 441 -13.26 11.97 -12.85
C ALA A 441 -13.98 11.16 -13.95
N MET A 442 -13.31 10.88 -15.08
CA MET A 442 -13.84 9.99 -16.13
C MET A 442 -14.03 8.56 -15.60
N LEU A 443 -13.09 8.04 -14.83
CA LEU A 443 -13.19 6.72 -14.21
C LEU A 443 -14.38 6.66 -13.22
N HIS A 444 -14.51 7.64 -12.33
CA HIS A 444 -15.60 7.68 -11.35
C HIS A 444 -17.00 7.83 -11.95
N THR A 445 -17.09 8.38 -13.15
CA THR A 445 -18.36 8.48 -13.86
C THR A 445 -18.63 7.30 -14.80
N GLY A 446 -17.71 6.33 -14.87
CA GLY A 446 -17.80 5.19 -15.77
C GLY A 446 -17.53 5.52 -17.24
N LEU A 447 -17.19 6.78 -17.56
CA LEU A 447 -16.98 7.17 -18.96
C LEU A 447 -15.67 6.63 -19.53
N LEU A 448 -14.63 6.47 -18.69
CA LEU A 448 -13.34 5.92 -19.15
C LEU A 448 -13.49 4.49 -19.65
N GLU A 449 -14.23 3.66 -18.94
CA GLU A 449 -14.52 2.27 -19.31
C GLU A 449 -15.38 2.16 -20.58
N ARG A 450 -16.26 3.12 -20.78
CA ARG A 450 -17.08 3.17 -21.99
C ARG A 450 -16.27 3.64 -23.19
N PHE A 451 -15.32 4.55 -22.99
CA PHE A 451 -14.41 5.02 -24.03
C PHE A 451 -13.33 3.98 -24.38
N ILE A 452 -12.85 3.23 -23.38
CA ILE A 452 -11.89 2.12 -23.52
C ILE A 452 -12.50 0.88 -22.85
N PRO A 453 -13.30 0.08 -23.56
CA PRO A 453 -14.03 -1.06 -22.95
C PRO A 453 -13.13 -2.07 -22.22
N ALA A 454 -11.94 -2.31 -22.75
CA ALA A 454 -10.96 -3.21 -22.11
C ALA A 454 -10.56 -2.74 -20.70
N PHE A 455 -10.69 -1.45 -20.40
CA PHE A 455 -10.37 -0.88 -19.09
C PHE A 455 -11.30 -1.38 -17.98
N HIS A 456 -12.52 -1.82 -18.33
CA HIS A 456 -13.48 -2.37 -17.36
C HIS A 456 -12.92 -3.55 -16.54
N ALA A 457 -12.13 -4.41 -17.18
CA ALA A 457 -11.54 -5.57 -16.53
C ALA A 457 -10.51 -5.25 -15.43
N VAL A 458 -9.96 -4.04 -15.44
CA VAL A 458 -8.97 -3.60 -14.45
C VAL A 458 -9.54 -2.67 -13.37
N VAL A 459 -10.81 -2.29 -13.48
CA VAL A 459 -11.46 -1.43 -12.48
C VAL A 459 -11.59 -2.18 -11.16
N ASN A 460 -11.08 -1.55 -10.10
CA ASN A 460 -10.98 -2.14 -8.76
C ASN A 460 -10.26 -3.52 -8.72
N CYS A 461 -9.49 -3.87 -9.78
CA CYS A 461 -8.68 -5.07 -9.78
C CYS A 461 -7.51 -4.91 -8.80
N ILE A 462 -7.45 -5.77 -7.80
CA ILE A 462 -6.39 -5.81 -6.80
C ILE A 462 -5.40 -6.91 -7.17
N GLN A 463 -4.12 -6.60 -7.11
CA GLN A 463 -3.06 -7.60 -6.98
C GLN A 463 -2.70 -7.72 -5.51
N TYR A 464 -2.86 -8.92 -4.98
CA TYR A 464 -2.53 -9.20 -3.59
C TYR A 464 -1.04 -9.47 -3.46
N ASP A 465 -0.27 -8.39 -3.51
CA ASP A 465 1.16 -8.38 -3.22
C ASP A 465 1.52 -7.14 -2.38
N GLU A 466 2.67 -7.15 -1.74
CA GLU A 466 3.09 -6.06 -0.85
C GLU A 466 3.65 -4.83 -1.57
N TYR A 467 3.74 -4.85 -2.91
CA TYR A 467 4.28 -3.74 -3.70
C TYR A 467 3.23 -2.78 -4.17
N HIS A 468 2.10 -3.32 -4.64
CA HIS A 468 1.06 -2.52 -5.25
C HIS A 468 0.15 -1.93 -4.18
N ILE A 469 0.40 -0.70 -3.82
CA ILE A 469 -0.40 0.05 -2.84
C ILE A 469 -1.80 0.36 -3.38
N TYR A 470 -1.98 0.33 -4.72
CA TYR A 470 -3.18 0.78 -5.41
C TYR A 470 -3.78 -0.32 -6.29
N PRO A 471 -5.13 -0.33 -6.48
CA PRO A 471 -5.76 -1.10 -7.55
C PRO A 471 -5.17 -0.76 -8.91
N VAL A 472 -5.24 -1.71 -9.85
CA VAL A 472 -4.62 -1.59 -11.18
C VAL A 472 -5.10 -0.33 -11.93
N ASP A 473 -6.39 -0.06 -11.92
CA ASP A 473 -6.98 1.15 -12.53
C ASP A 473 -6.36 2.45 -12.00
N ARG A 474 -6.17 2.53 -10.68
CA ARG A 474 -5.58 3.72 -10.04
C ARG A 474 -4.09 3.82 -10.28
N HIS A 475 -3.41 2.68 -10.29
CA HIS A 475 -2.00 2.59 -10.64
C HIS A 475 -1.76 3.13 -12.06
N LEU A 476 -2.55 2.69 -13.05
CA LEU A 476 -2.48 3.18 -14.43
C LEU A 476 -2.64 4.71 -14.51
N LEU A 477 -3.68 5.26 -13.87
CA LEU A 477 -3.91 6.71 -13.86
C LEU A 477 -2.82 7.48 -13.10
N ARG A 478 -2.24 6.88 -12.07
CA ARG A 478 -1.13 7.46 -11.30
C ARG A 478 0.15 7.48 -12.13
N THR A 479 0.44 6.43 -12.89
CA THR A 479 1.57 6.38 -13.82
C THR A 479 1.47 7.48 -14.87
N VAL A 480 0.29 7.67 -15.49
CA VAL A 480 0.02 8.80 -16.40
C VAL A 480 0.27 10.15 -15.69
N LYS A 481 -0.23 10.30 -14.46
CA LYS A 481 -0.02 11.53 -13.68
C LYS A 481 1.46 11.77 -13.41
N THR A 482 2.21 10.75 -13.04
CA THR A 482 3.65 10.83 -12.74
C THR A 482 4.43 11.29 -13.95
N ILE A 483 4.17 10.74 -15.15
CA ILE A 483 4.80 11.20 -16.40
C ILE A 483 4.52 12.70 -16.64
N LYS A 484 3.33 13.18 -16.33
CA LYS A 484 2.99 14.61 -16.46
C LYS A 484 3.77 15.50 -15.48
N THR A 485 4.21 14.97 -14.32
CA THR A 485 5.05 15.73 -13.39
C THR A 485 6.46 15.96 -13.94
N PHE A 486 6.99 15.06 -14.76
CA PHE A 486 8.29 15.27 -15.43
C PHE A 486 8.28 16.53 -16.31
N ALA A 487 7.14 16.80 -16.99
CA ALA A 487 6.96 18.02 -17.78
C ALA A 487 6.97 19.31 -16.94
N ALA A 488 6.63 19.24 -15.67
CA ALA A 488 6.53 20.41 -14.79
C ALA A 488 7.86 20.76 -14.10
N GLY A 489 8.92 19.99 -14.30
CA GLY A 489 10.21 20.18 -13.61
C GLY A 489 10.13 19.89 -12.10
N GLU A 490 9.09 19.20 -11.64
CA GLU A 490 8.89 18.80 -10.25
C GLU A 490 9.69 17.51 -9.90
N ASP A 491 10.55 17.07 -10.82
CA ASP A 491 11.41 15.91 -10.63
C ASP A 491 12.48 16.23 -9.58
N ARG A 492 12.36 15.57 -8.43
CA ARG A 492 13.30 15.71 -7.31
C ARG A 492 14.56 14.87 -7.49
N ALA A 493 14.60 13.98 -8.50
CA ALA A 493 15.74 13.15 -8.84
C ALA A 493 16.39 13.68 -10.13
N ASP A 494 17.59 14.17 -10.09
CA ASP A 494 18.57 14.48 -11.15
C ASP A 494 18.10 15.23 -12.43
N GLY A 495 16.83 15.54 -12.60
CA GLY A 495 16.29 16.26 -13.77
C GLY A 495 16.30 15.49 -15.10
N LEU A 496 16.87 14.26 -15.16
CA LEU A 496 17.02 13.48 -16.39
C LEU A 496 15.67 13.12 -17.03
N ALA A 497 14.70 12.67 -16.24
CA ALA A 497 13.38 12.31 -16.76
C ALA A 497 12.67 13.52 -17.39
N GLY A 498 12.81 14.70 -16.80
CA GLY A 498 12.30 15.96 -17.36
C GLY A 498 12.94 16.33 -18.69
N GLN A 499 14.26 16.16 -18.80
CA GLN A 499 15.02 16.41 -20.03
C GLN A 499 14.59 15.45 -21.16
N ILE A 500 14.55 14.15 -20.86
CA ILE A 500 14.10 13.13 -21.82
C ILE A 500 12.68 13.39 -22.26
N TYR A 501 11.76 13.73 -21.34
CA TYR A 501 10.38 14.07 -21.69
C TYR A 501 10.28 15.30 -22.59
N ALA A 502 11.14 16.30 -22.39
CA ALA A 502 11.17 17.50 -23.22
C ALA A 502 11.60 17.19 -24.67
N GLU A 503 12.52 16.26 -24.86
CA GLU A 503 13.03 15.82 -26.17
C GLU A 503 12.00 15.00 -26.96
N LEU A 504 11.08 14.29 -26.28
CA LEU A 504 10.12 13.42 -26.95
C LEU A 504 9.13 14.18 -27.83
N LYS A 505 9.08 13.82 -29.11
CA LYS A 505 8.13 14.35 -30.09
C LYS A 505 6.74 13.71 -29.95
N GLN A 506 6.68 12.41 -29.67
CA GLN A 506 5.45 11.60 -29.66
C GLN A 506 4.95 11.30 -28.22
N ARG A 507 4.84 12.33 -27.37
CA ARG A 507 4.43 12.22 -25.96
C ARG A 507 3.09 11.50 -25.77
N LYS A 508 2.19 11.59 -26.75
CA LYS A 508 0.88 10.91 -26.67
C LYS A 508 1.02 9.39 -26.64
N LEU A 509 1.99 8.80 -27.38
CA LEU A 509 2.19 7.36 -27.38
C LEU A 509 2.72 6.87 -26.04
N LEU A 510 3.64 7.61 -25.42
CA LEU A 510 4.07 7.35 -24.06
C LEU A 510 2.92 7.37 -23.07
N LEU A 511 2.02 8.35 -23.16
CA LEU A 511 0.87 8.45 -22.25
C LEU A 511 -0.18 7.36 -22.49
N TRP A 512 -0.37 6.91 -23.74
CA TRP A 512 -1.14 5.71 -24.04
C TRP A 512 -0.47 4.46 -23.48
N GLY A 513 0.84 4.29 -23.65
CA GLY A 513 1.60 3.23 -23.03
C GLY A 513 1.41 3.21 -21.50
N ALA A 514 1.50 4.36 -20.85
CA ALA A 514 1.29 4.49 -19.41
C ALA A 514 -0.16 4.16 -18.99
N LEU A 515 -1.14 4.49 -19.81
CA LEU A 515 -2.55 4.19 -19.51
C LEU A 515 -2.87 2.70 -19.68
N LEU A 516 -2.12 1.98 -20.52
CA LEU A 516 -2.41 0.61 -20.91
C LEU A 516 -1.37 -0.43 -20.46
N HIS A 517 -0.22 -0.04 -19.85
CA HIS A 517 0.88 -0.97 -19.59
C HIS A 517 0.48 -2.22 -18.77
N ASP A 518 -0.47 -2.06 -17.87
CA ASP A 518 -0.98 -3.11 -17.00
C ASP A 518 -2.41 -3.57 -17.35
N ILE A 519 -2.94 -3.19 -18.51
CA ILE A 519 -4.32 -3.54 -18.90
C ILE A 519 -4.54 -5.07 -18.96
N GLY A 520 -3.49 -5.83 -19.24
CA GLY A 520 -3.52 -7.29 -19.28
C GLY A 520 -3.73 -7.95 -17.91
N LYS A 521 -3.59 -7.22 -16.81
CA LYS A 521 -3.88 -7.73 -15.45
C LYS A 521 -5.37 -8.01 -15.23
N GLY A 522 -6.24 -7.44 -16.04
CA GLY A 522 -7.66 -7.79 -16.07
C GLY A 522 -7.98 -9.14 -16.71
N GLN A 523 -7.00 -9.81 -17.34
CA GLN A 523 -7.17 -11.10 -17.98
C GLN A 523 -6.69 -12.24 -17.06
N PRO A 524 -7.43 -13.36 -16.95
CA PRO A 524 -7.06 -14.47 -16.08
C PRO A 524 -5.75 -15.15 -16.52
N GLY A 525 -4.91 -15.57 -15.58
CA GLY A 525 -3.64 -16.29 -15.82
C GLY A 525 -2.42 -15.38 -15.89
N GLY A 526 -1.20 -15.94 -15.92
CA GLY A 526 0.07 -15.21 -15.92
C GLY A 526 0.38 -14.42 -17.19
N ASN A 527 1.51 -13.71 -17.20
CA ASN A 527 2.06 -12.91 -18.29
C ASN A 527 1.18 -11.75 -18.77
N HIS A 528 0.84 -10.85 -17.82
CA HIS A 528 -0.01 -9.70 -18.13
C HIS A 528 0.55 -8.77 -19.21
N SER A 529 1.88 -8.73 -19.39
CA SER A 529 2.53 -7.87 -20.39
C SER A 529 2.20 -8.32 -21.82
N GLU A 530 2.24 -9.63 -22.09
CA GLU A 530 1.87 -10.20 -23.42
C GLU A 530 0.36 -10.06 -23.68
N LYS A 531 -0.44 -10.29 -22.64
CA LYS A 531 -1.89 -10.11 -22.75
C LYS A 531 -2.28 -8.65 -22.99
N GLY A 532 -1.60 -7.72 -22.33
CA GLY A 532 -1.76 -6.30 -22.54
C GLY A 532 -1.35 -5.90 -23.95
N GLU A 533 -0.20 -6.39 -24.45
CA GLU A 533 0.23 -6.21 -25.83
C GLU A 533 -0.84 -6.63 -26.83
N ALA A 534 -1.46 -7.79 -26.63
CA ALA A 534 -2.50 -8.31 -27.54
C ALA A 534 -3.78 -7.46 -27.55
N LEU A 535 -4.08 -6.71 -26.49
CA LEU A 535 -5.25 -5.82 -26.43
C LEU A 535 -5.02 -4.46 -27.11
N VAL A 536 -3.77 -3.98 -27.20
CA VAL A 536 -3.44 -2.66 -27.70
C VAL A 536 -3.88 -2.44 -29.17
N PRO A 537 -3.68 -3.40 -30.11
CA PRO A 537 -4.10 -3.22 -31.49
C PRO A 537 -5.58 -2.92 -31.63
N ASP A 538 -6.44 -3.67 -30.96
CA ASP A 538 -7.89 -3.47 -31.04
C ASP A 538 -8.31 -2.11 -30.47
N ILE A 539 -7.70 -1.72 -29.33
CA ILE A 539 -8.01 -0.44 -28.68
C ILE A 539 -7.61 0.74 -29.58
N LEU A 540 -6.39 0.74 -30.12
CA LEU A 540 -5.87 1.89 -30.86
C LEU A 540 -6.29 1.91 -32.33
N ALA A 541 -6.55 0.75 -32.96
CA ALA A 541 -7.09 0.71 -34.30
C ALA A 541 -8.51 1.29 -34.36
N GLU A 542 -9.36 0.97 -33.36
CA GLU A 542 -10.66 1.62 -33.18
C GLU A 542 -10.57 3.15 -33.09
N LYS A 543 -9.48 3.65 -32.52
CA LYS A 543 -9.22 5.09 -32.36
C LYS A 543 -8.55 5.71 -33.61
N GLY A 544 -8.29 4.93 -34.67
CA GLY A 544 -7.74 5.39 -35.95
C GLY A 544 -6.24 5.71 -35.89
N TYR A 545 -5.48 5.05 -35.00
CA TYR A 545 -4.01 5.15 -34.95
C TYR A 545 -3.38 4.37 -36.11
N ARG A 546 -2.20 4.82 -36.54
CA ARG A 546 -1.44 4.13 -37.60
C ARG A 546 -0.77 2.86 -37.02
N PRO A 547 -0.53 1.83 -37.86
CA PRO A 547 0.12 0.59 -37.40
C PRO A 547 1.46 0.83 -36.66
N ALA A 548 2.29 1.76 -37.12
CA ALA A 548 3.55 2.08 -36.45
C ALA A 548 3.38 2.71 -35.06
N ASP A 549 2.32 3.52 -34.86
CA ASP A 549 1.99 4.11 -33.56
C ASP A 549 1.45 3.01 -32.61
N ILE A 550 0.62 2.09 -33.14
CA ILE A 550 0.09 0.92 -32.43
C ILE A 550 1.23 0.01 -31.97
N ASP A 551 2.16 -0.33 -32.89
CA ASP A 551 3.32 -1.17 -32.57
C ASP A 551 4.20 -0.55 -31.48
N THR A 552 4.38 0.76 -31.50
CA THR A 552 5.14 1.46 -30.45
C THR A 552 4.46 1.34 -29.07
N VAL A 553 3.14 1.52 -29.01
CA VAL A 553 2.41 1.38 -27.73
C VAL A 553 2.38 -0.08 -27.28
N ALA A 554 2.15 -1.02 -28.19
CA ALA A 554 2.19 -2.47 -27.91
C ALA A 554 3.55 -2.89 -27.36
N PHE A 555 4.64 -2.42 -27.98
CA PHE A 555 6.00 -2.60 -27.45
C PHE A 555 6.15 -2.04 -26.03
N LEU A 556 5.70 -0.82 -25.77
CA LEU A 556 5.79 -0.25 -24.41
C LEU A 556 5.05 -1.09 -23.39
N VAL A 557 3.86 -1.59 -23.73
CA VAL A 557 3.06 -2.46 -22.85
C VAL A 557 3.76 -3.80 -22.63
N ARG A 558 4.32 -4.42 -23.69
CA ARG A 558 5.04 -5.69 -23.55
C ARG A 558 6.29 -5.57 -22.70
N GLU A 559 7.08 -4.53 -22.93
CA GLU A 559 8.43 -4.40 -22.37
C GLU A 559 8.51 -3.48 -21.15
N HIS A 560 7.38 -3.01 -20.58
CA HIS A 560 7.39 -2.05 -19.47
C HIS A 560 8.22 -2.52 -18.26
N LEU A 561 8.35 -3.83 -18.04
CA LEU A 561 9.15 -4.42 -16.96
C LEU A 561 10.61 -4.68 -17.36
N LEU A 562 10.99 -4.56 -18.64
CA LEU A 562 12.32 -4.95 -19.13
C LEU A 562 13.44 -4.24 -18.38
N LEU A 563 13.43 -2.91 -18.34
CA LEU A 563 14.50 -2.13 -17.71
C LEU A 563 14.55 -2.36 -16.20
N ALA A 564 13.41 -2.40 -15.52
CA ALA A 564 13.35 -2.64 -14.08
C ALA A 564 13.87 -4.04 -13.71
N LYS A 565 13.41 -5.07 -14.42
CA LYS A 565 13.89 -6.45 -14.21
C LYS A 565 15.38 -6.58 -14.51
N THR A 566 15.86 -6.00 -15.62
CA THR A 566 17.27 -6.06 -15.99
C THR A 566 18.13 -5.33 -14.96
N ALA A 567 17.78 -4.12 -14.58
CA ALA A 567 18.53 -3.35 -13.60
C ALA A 567 18.61 -4.04 -12.23
N ALA A 568 17.54 -4.73 -11.82
CA ALA A 568 17.50 -5.44 -10.53
C ALA A 568 18.20 -6.81 -10.57
N ARG A 569 18.30 -7.46 -11.74
CA ARG A 569 18.68 -8.88 -11.82
C ARG A 569 19.93 -9.13 -12.64
N ARG A 570 20.37 -8.20 -13.48
CA ARG A 570 21.52 -8.39 -14.36
C ARG A 570 22.68 -7.49 -13.94
N ASP A 571 23.88 -7.94 -14.24
CA ASP A 571 25.07 -7.09 -14.10
C ASP A 571 25.01 -5.99 -15.17
N ILE A 572 24.68 -4.77 -14.74
CA ILE A 572 24.62 -3.60 -15.63
C ILE A 572 26.01 -3.19 -16.13
N ASN A 573 27.08 -3.70 -15.53
CA ASN A 573 28.46 -3.47 -15.98
C ASN A 573 28.91 -4.50 -17.03
N ASP A 574 28.14 -5.57 -17.21
CA ASP A 574 28.33 -6.49 -18.31
C ASP A 574 27.78 -5.86 -19.60
N GLU A 575 28.66 -5.70 -20.60
CA GLU A 575 28.27 -5.12 -21.90
C GLU A 575 27.14 -5.92 -22.59
N GLU A 576 27.11 -7.23 -22.39
CA GLU A 576 26.07 -8.10 -22.93
C GLU A 576 24.69 -7.73 -22.39
N THR A 577 24.60 -7.23 -21.15
CA THR A 577 23.35 -6.76 -20.57
C THR A 577 22.78 -5.55 -21.33
N ALA A 578 23.63 -4.59 -21.66
CA ALA A 578 23.24 -3.43 -22.46
C ALA A 578 22.89 -3.82 -23.90
N LEU A 579 23.65 -4.72 -24.51
CA LEU A 579 23.39 -5.25 -25.84
C LEU A 579 22.07 -6.02 -25.91
N TYR A 580 21.78 -6.86 -24.91
CA TYR A 580 20.51 -7.58 -24.79
C TYR A 580 19.32 -6.61 -24.80
N CYS A 581 19.36 -5.54 -23.97
CA CYS A 581 18.33 -4.52 -23.97
C CYS A 581 18.27 -3.77 -25.31
N ALA A 582 19.41 -3.38 -25.87
CA ALA A 582 19.47 -2.64 -27.13
C ALA A 582 18.87 -3.43 -28.32
N ARG A 583 19.19 -4.72 -28.44
CA ARG A 583 18.61 -5.61 -29.48
C ARG A 583 17.10 -5.73 -29.34
N ARG A 584 16.59 -5.76 -28.13
CA ARG A 584 15.16 -5.92 -27.85
C ARG A 584 14.40 -4.63 -28.07
N ILE A 585 14.99 -3.48 -27.77
CA ILE A 585 14.37 -2.16 -27.89
C ILE A 585 14.52 -1.60 -29.31
N ASN A 586 15.69 -1.76 -29.91
CA ASN A 586 16.05 -1.44 -31.28
C ASN A 586 15.82 0.01 -31.75
N ASP A 587 15.45 0.94 -30.89
CA ASP A 587 15.18 2.34 -31.23
C ASP A 587 15.39 3.23 -30.01
N ALA A 588 16.07 4.37 -30.20
CA ALA A 588 16.39 5.31 -29.12
C ALA A 588 15.16 6.04 -28.56
N ASP A 589 14.18 6.39 -29.41
CA ASP A 589 12.96 7.04 -28.95
C ASP A 589 12.08 6.05 -28.16
N ARG A 590 12.03 4.76 -28.57
CA ARG A 590 11.39 3.69 -27.80
C ARG A 590 12.09 3.49 -26.45
N LEU A 591 13.41 3.52 -26.41
CA LEU A 591 14.16 3.45 -25.15
C LEU A 591 13.83 4.64 -24.22
N LYS A 592 13.80 5.86 -24.75
CA LYS A 592 13.43 7.07 -23.99
C LYS A 592 12.01 6.95 -23.43
N MET A 593 11.05 6.49 -24.22
CA MET A 593 9.68 6.26 -23.77
C MET A 593 9.61 5.15 -22.72
N LEU A 594 10.31 4.04 -22.95
CA LEU A 594 10.33 2.91 -22.03
C LEU A 594 10.97 3.28 -20.67
N TYR A 595 12.05 4.04 -20.68
CA TYR A 595 12.68 4.55 -19.46
C TYR A 595 11.72 5.43 -18.64
N LEU A 596 11.08 6.40 -19.29
CA LEU A 596 10.11 7.27 -18.61
C LEU A 596 8.92 6.49 -18.08
N LEU A 597 8.43 5.50 -18.82
CA LEU A 597 7.36 4.62 -18.37
C LEU A 597 7.80 3.81 -17.15
N THR A 598 8.99 3.18 -17.20
CA THR A 598 9.52 2.37 -16.10
C THR A 598 9.72 3.21 -14.82
N VAL A 599 10.30 4.42 -14.95
CA VAL A 599 10.47 5.33 -13.80
C VAL A 599 9.12 5.73 -13.22
N ALA A 600 8.16 6.09 -14.07
CA ALA A 600 6.83 6.51 -13.63
C ALA A 600 6.04 5.35 -12.99
N ASP A 601 6.17 4.15 -13.50
CA ASP A 601 5.58 2.93 -12.98
C ASP A 601 6.15 2.60 -11.58
N CYS A 602 7.47 2.58 -11.43
CA CYS A 602 8.12 2.36 -10.12
C CYS A 602 7.68 3.40 -9.07
N ILE A 603 7.62 4.68 -9.44
CA ILE A 603 7.13 5.75 -8.55
C ILE A 603 5.65 5.54 -8.20
N ALA A 604 4.83 5.16 -9.17
CA ALA A 604 3.41 4.93 -8.98
C ALA A 604 3.13 3.69 -8.12
N THR A 605 3.97 2.67 -8.20
CA THR A 605 3.90 1.46 -7.37
C THR A 605 4.17 1.77 -5.90
N GLY A 606 5.19 2.60 -5.59
CA GLY A 606 5.41 3.06 -4.22
C GLY A 606 6.87 3.11 -3.79
N PRO A 607 7.13 3.52 -2.53
CA PRO A 607 8.50 3.76 -2.03
C PRO A 607 9.36 2.49 -1.92
N LYS A 608 8.74 1.32 -1.91
CA LYS A 608 9.47 0.04 -1.95
C LYS A 608 10.02 -0.25 -3.35
N ALA A 609 9.31 0.13 -4.40
CA ALA A 609 9.73 -0.05 -5.80
C ALA A 609 10.65 1.08 -6.27
N TRP A 610 10.47 2.30 -5.75
CA TRP A 610 11.26 3.48 -6.13
C TRP A 610 12.03 4.05 -4.95
N ASN A 611 13.34 3.93 -4.99
CA ASN A 611 14.28 4.50 -4.03
C ASN A 611 15.52 5.02 -4.78
N SER A 612 16.46 5.67 -4.08
CA SER A 612 17.69 6.22 -4.68
C SER A 612 18.54 5.17 -5.37
N TRP A 613 18.53 3.94 -4.87
CA TRP A 613 19.25 2.81 -5.46
C TRP A 613 18.66 2.37 -6.80
N THR A 614 17.34 2.14 -6.84
CA THR A 614 16.64 1.76 -8.08
C THR A 614 16.78 2.85 -9.14
N ALA A 615 16.70 4.13 -8.74
CA ALA A 615 16.88 5.28 -9.62
C ALA A 615 18.29 5.28 -10.26
N ALA A 616 19.34 5.05 -9.46
CA ALA A 616 20.72 5.02 -9.95
C ALA A 616 20.95 3.87 -10.93
N LEU A 617 20.46 2.66 -10.62
CA LEU A 617 20.59 1.50 -11.51
C LEU A 617 19.88 1.70 -12.85
N LEU A 618 18.63 2.20 -12.82
CA LEU A 618 17.86 2.44 -14.04
C LEU A 618 18.51 3.51 -14.92
N LYS A 619 19.03 4.57 -14.31
CA LYS A 619 19.73 5.64 -15.01
C LYS A 619 20.99 5.12 -15.69
N ASP A 620 21.81 4.35 -14.99
CA ASP A 620 23.04 3.79 -15.53
C ASP A 620 22.75 2.81 -16.68
N LEU A 621 21.81 1.90 -16.51
CA LEU A 621 21.37 1.00 -17.57
C LEU A 621 20.85 1.78 -18.79
N PHE A 622 20.00 2.79 -18.59
CA PHE A 622 19.47 3.63 -19.66
C PHE A 622 20.58 4.28 -20.49
N LEU A 623 21.58 4.90 -19.82
CA LEU A 623 22.68 5.59 -20.51
C LEU A 623 23.55 4.60 -21.30
N LYS A 624 23.80 3.39 -20.77
CA LYS A 624 24.56 2.34 -21.45
C LYS A 624 23.81 1.83 -22.69
N VAL A 625 22.53 1.54 -22.57
CA VAL A 625 21.69 1.08 -23.70
C VAL A 625 21.55 2.19 -24.76
N LEU A 626 21.39 3.45 -24.35
CA LEU A 626 21.31 4.58 -25.27
C LEU A 626 22.59 4.72 -26.09
N ASN A 627 23.76 4.61 -25.41
CA ASN A 627 25.07 4.65 -26.09
C ASN A 627 25.21 3.55 -27.13
N VAL A 628 24.76 2.33 -26.84
CA VAL A 628 24.76 1.22 -27.80
C VAL A 628 23.85 1.53 -29.00
N LEU A 629 22.65 2.06 -28.77
CA LEU A 629 21.71 2.37 -29.85
C LEU A 629 22.13 3.53 -30.74
N GLU A 630 22.80 4.55 -30.18
CA GLU A 630 23.22 5.75 -30.91
C GLU A 630 24.52 5.55 -31.69
N LYS A 631 25.46 4.78 -31.13
CA LYS A 631 26.82 4.62 -31.75
C LYS A 631 26.97 3.37 -32.62
N GLY A 632 26.06 2.40 -32.48
CA GLY A 632 26.02 1.22 -33.36
C GLY A 632 27.21 0.28 -33.27
N GLU A 633 28.14 0.49 -32.34
CA GLU A 633 29.42 -0.25 -32.28
C GLU A 633 29.51 -1.19 -31.07
N LEU A 634 29.85 -2.43 -31.37
CA LEU A 634 30.30 -3.44 -30.42
C LEU A 634 31.67 -3.06 -29.85
N ALA A 635 31.72 -2.93 -28.56
CA ALA A 635 32.81 -2.39 -27.73
C ALA A 635 34.16 -3.14 -27.75
N SER A 636 34.43 -4.11 -28.61
CA SER A 636 35.67 -4.90 -28.54
C SER A 636 36.94 -4.09 -28.79
N GLN A 637 36.94 -3.14 -29.71
CA GLN A 637 38.10 -2.24 -29.93
C GLN A 637 38.12 -1.08 -28.92
N GLU A 638 36.94 -0.56 -28.53
CA GLU A 638 36.87 0.47 -27.50
C GLU A 638 37.24 -0.07 -26.11
N ALA A 639 36.89 -1.32 -25.80
CA ALA A 639 37.29 -1.94 -24.53
C ALA A 639 38.80 -2.06 -24.38
N VAL A 640 39.50 -2.46 -25.44
CA VAL A 640 40.97 -2.50 -25.49
C VAL A 640 41.55 -1.08 -25.37
N ALA A 641 40.98 -0.10 -26.08
CA ALA A 641 41.39 1.30 -26.00
C ALA A 641 41.12 1.92 -24.62
N LYS A 642 39.98 1.59 -23.98
CA LYS A 642 39.67 2.00 -22.61
C LYS A 642 40.63 1.42 -21.58
N VAL A 643 40.97 0.14 -21.68
CA VAL A 643 41.97 -0.49 -20.80
C VAL A 643 43.34 0.14 -20.98
N ALA A 644 43.75 0.38 -22.23
CA ALA A 644 45.02 1.07 -22.54
C ALA A 644 45.04 2.49 -21.99
N GLY A 645 43.98 3.27 -22.22
CA GLY A 645 43.85 4.64 -21.68
C GLY A 645 43.84 4.70 -20.16
N LYS A 646 43.17 3.73 -19.48
CA LYS A 646 43.24 3.63 -18.02
C LYS A 646 44.63 3.28 -17.49
N ARG A 647 45.36 2.38 -18.18
CA ARG A 647 46.75 2.08 -17.85
C ARG A 647 47.64 3.31 -17.97
N GLU A 648 47.52 4.05 -19.07
CA GLU A 648 48.25 5.31 -19.26
C GLU A 648 47.91 6.37 -18.20
N ALA A 649 46.64 6.55 -17.89
CA ALA A 649 46.21 7.48 -16.85
C ALA A 649 46.74 7.12 -15.47
N LEU A 650 46.75 5.82 -15.11
CA LEU A 650 47.28 5.35 -13.84
C LEU A 650 48.80 5.52 -13.77
N LEU A 651 49.49 5.25 -14.85
CA LEU A 651 50.96 5.45 -14.92
C LEU A 651 51.32 6.93 -14.84
N ALA A 652 50.55 7.81 -15.52
CA ALA A 652 50.79 9.26 -15.49
C ALA A 652 50.56 9.87 -14.07
N GLN A 653 49.63 9.31 -13.29
CA GLN A 653 49.36 9.75 -11.91
C GLN A 653 50.32 9.14 -10.89
N THR A 654 51.14 8.13 -11.27
CA THR A 654 52.03 7.43 -10.37
C THR A 654 53.46 7.98 -10.46
N PRO A 655 54.14 8.25 -9.32
CA PRO A 655 55.52 8.73 -9.34
C PRO A 655 56.47 7.75 -10.09
N LYS A 656 57.41 8.26 -10.90
CA LYS A 656 58.31 7.46 -11.73
C LYS A 656 59.03 6.30 -10.98
N ARG A 657 59.26 6.50 -9.69
CA ARG A 657 59.88 5.51 -8.80
C ARG A 657 59.02 4.25 -8.60
N ARG A 658 57.66 4.33 -8.73
CA ARG A 658 56.72 3.24 -8.55
C ARG A 658 56.07 2.74 -9.83
N GLN A 659 56.39 3.35 -10.98
CA GLN A 659 55.77 2.98 -12.26
C GLN A 659 56.10 1.53 -12.66
N LYS A 660 57.35 1.06 -12.44
CA LYS A 660 57.74 -0.34 -12.72
C LYS A 660 57.00 -1.36 -11.85
N GLU A 661 56.72 -1.03 -10.61
CA GLU A 661 55.92 -1.85 -9.72
C GLU A 661 54.49 -1.92 -10.18
N LEU A 662 53.92 -0.79 -10.59
CA LEU A 662 52.57 -0.73 -11.14
C LEU A 662 52.46 -1.46 -12.50
N GLU A 663 53.47 -1.37 -13.37
CA GLU A 663 53.49 -2.12 -14.63
C GLU A 663 53.45 -3.63 -14.40
N SER A 664 54.19 -4.16 -13.42
CA SER A 664 54.15 -5.58 -13.07
C SER A 664 52.77 -6.00 -12.47
N LEU A 665 52.07 -5.10 -11.80
CA LEU A 665 50.73 -5.34 -11.28
C LEU A 665 49.68 -5.41 -12.39
N PHE A 666 49.81 -4.65 -13.48
CA PHE A 666 48.89 -4.75 -14.60
C PHE A 666 48.86 -6.14 -15.26
N ASP A 667 49.94 -6.89 -15.19
CA ASP A 667 50.00 -8.27 -15.71
C ASP A 667 49.22 -9.24 -14.80
N VAL A 668 48.99 -8.85 -13.56
CA VAL A 668 48.25 -9.61 -12.55
C VAL A 668 46.74 -9.26 -12.56
N LEU A 669 46.41 -8.02 -12.89
CA LEU A 669 45.02 -7.54 -12.92
C LEU A 669 44.26 -8.15 -14.11
N SER A 670 43.04 -8.63 -13.86
CA SER A 670 42.20 -9.15 -14.93
C SER A 670 41.65 -8.01 -15.83
N PRO A 671 41.51 -8.25 -17.17
CA PRO A 671 40.93 -7.25 -18.07
C PRO A 671 39.56 -6.77 -17.64
N ARG A 672 38.72 -7.66 -17.11
CA ARG A 672 37.42 -7.34 -16.58
C ARG A 672 37.47 -6.35 -15.41
N TYR A 673 38.43 -6.55 -14.50
CA TYR A 673 38.64 -5.63 -13.39
C TYR A 673 39.04 -4.22 -13.90
N LEU A 674 39.95 -4.14 -14.85
CA LEU A 674 40.40 -2.88 -15.45
C LEU A 674 39.27 -2.17 -16.22
N LEU A 675 38.38 -2.91 -16.86
CA LEU A 675 37.21 -2.32 -17.55
C LEU A 675 36.20 -1.71 -16.59
N ASN A 676 35.87 -2.41 -15.51
CA ASN A 676 34.76 -2.09 -14.66
C ASN A 676 35.07 -1.13 -13.50
N VAL A 677 36.36 -1.03 -13.10
CA VAL A 677 36.76 -0.22 -11.94
C VAL A 677 37.36 1.13 -12.42
N PRO A 678 36.93 2.28 -11.84
CA PRO A 678 37.53 3.58 -12.14
C PRO A 678 39.05 3.65 -11.76
N PRO A 679 39.88 4.45 -12.46
CA PRO A 679 41.30 4.55 -12.15
C PRO A 679 41.62 4.95 -10.70
N GLU A 680 40.84 5.84 -10.14
CA GLU A 680 40.99 6.33 -8.75
C GLU A 680 40.82 5.17 -7.76
N VAL A 681 39.78 4.38 -7.98
CA VAL A 681 39.44 3.22 -7.14
C VAL A 681 40.45 2.08 -7.33
N ILE A 682 40.98 1.91 -8.54
CA ILE A 682 42.07 0.93 -8.77
C ILE A 682 43.30 1.24 -7.91
N GLN A 683 43.64 2.53 -7.74
CA GLN A 683 44.76 2.91 -6.85
C GLN A 683 44.48 2.58 -5.38
N GLU A 684 43.26 2.73 -4.93
CA GLU A 684 42.83 2.38 -3.55
C GLU A 684 42.90 0.86 -3.36
N HIS A 685 42.39 0.09 -4.31
CA HIS A 685 42.48 -1.37 -4.30
C HIS A 685 43.90 -1.90 -4.31
N ILE A 686 44.80 -1.27 -5.09
CA ILE A 686 46.24 -1.64 -5.08
C ILE A 686 46.85 -1.34 -3.70
N ARG A 687 46.51 -0.23 -3.07
CA ARG A 687 46.99 0.07 -1.71
C ARG A 687 46.46 -0.96 -0.71
N LEU A 688 45.18 -1.32 -0.81
CA LEU A 688 44.60 -2.35 0.03
C LEU A 688 45.31 -3.69 -0.14
N TYR A 689 45.54 -4.08 -1.39
CA TYR A 689 46.32 -5.28 -1.70
C TYR A 689 47.75 -5.26 -1.08
N GLN A 690 48.44 -4.12 -1.14
CA GLN A 690 49.78 -3.98 -0.54
C GLN A 690 49.77 -4.10 0.99
N THR A 691 48.63 -3.95 1.65
CA THR A 691 48.48 -4.16 3.09
C THR A 691 48.09 -5.59 3.46
N LEU A 692 47.83 -6.46 2.48
CA LEU A 692 47.41 -7.85 2.75
C LEU A 692 48.51 -8.66 3.43
N ASP A 693 49.80 -8.50 2.99
CA ASP A 693 50.95 -9.18 3.49
C ASP A 693 50.69 -10.63 3.93
N ASP A 694 50.95 -10.98 5.21
CA ASP A 694 50.63 -12.28 5.81
C ASP A 694 49.19 -12.35 6.42
N ALA A 695 48.39 -11.32 6.33
CA ALA A 695 47.01 -11.32 6.81
C ALA A 695 46.14 -12.24 5.94
N ARG A 696 45.14 -12.90 6.57
CA ARG A 696 44.17 -13.73 5.83
C ARG A 696 43.32 -12.91 4.92
N PHE A 697 42.93 -11.72 5.37
CA PHE A 697 42.24 -10.71 4.57
C PHE A 697 42.47 -9.31 5.14
N VAL A 698 42.25 -8.32 4.30
CA VAL A 698 42.13 -6.92 4.66
C VAL A 698 40.85 -6.37 4.05
N TRP A 699 40.24 -5.40 4.67
CA TRP A 699 39.10 -4.75 4.10
C TRP A 699 39.07 -3.26 4.38
N GLU A 700 38.31 -2.54 3.57
CA GLU A 700 37.98 -1.15 3.72
C GLU A 700 36.47 -0.97 3.64
N ILE A 701 35.91 -0.09 4.47
CA ILE A 701 34.46 0.11 4.57
C ILE A 701 34.17 1.59 4.40
N GLU A 702 33.46 1.93 3.34
CA GLU A 702 33.16 3.31 2.99
C GLU A 702 31.65 3.56 2.88
N PRO A 703 31.16 4.79 3.22
CA PRO A 703 29.79 5.17 2.91
C PRO A 703 29.60 5.35 1.41
N SER A 704 28.52 4.84 0.84
CA SER A 704 28.17 5.07 -0.56
C SER A 704 27.73 6.51 -0.80
N MET A 705 28.29 7.18 -1.81
CA MET A 705 27.92 8.57 -2.15
C MET A 705 26.46 8.73 -2.62
N SER A 706 25.83 7.67 -3.10
CA SER A 706 24.50 7.71 -3.75
C SER A 706 23.37 7.09 -2.94
N SER A 707 23.65 6.51 -1.77
CA SER A 707 22.66 5.79 -0.97
C SER A 707 23.13 5.58 0.47
N ASP A 708 22.19 5.35 1.41
CA ASP A 708 22.48 4.99 2.82
C ASP A 708 23.06 3.57 2.97
N THR A 709 24.01 3.17 2.10
CA THR A 709 24.65 1.87 2.11
C THR A 709 26.14 2.00 2.39
N ARG A 710 26.80 0.87 2.67
CA ARG A 710 28.25 0.79 2.79
C ARG A 710 28.82 -0.02 1.62
N ILE A 711 29.99 0.39 1.16
CA ILE A 711 30.82 -0.39 0.24
C ILE A 711 31.89 -1.03 1.09
N VAL A 712 31.96 -2.35 1.06
CA VAL A 712 32.99 -3.13 1.74
C VAL A 712 33.88 -3.73 0.67
N THR A 713 35.08 -3.23 0.55
CA THR A 713 36.12 -3.80 -0.34
C THR A 713 37.00 -4.74 0.46
N LEU A 714 36.97 -6.01 0.13
CA LEU A 714 37.70 -7.05 0.82
C LEU A 714 38.76 -7.64 -0.11
N CYS A 715 40.01 -7.68 0.34
CA CYS A 715 41.13 -8.32 -0.36
C CYS A 715 41.60 -9.51 0.48
N ALA A 716 41.69 -10.71 -0.14
CA ALA A 716 42.10 -11.95 0.53
C ALA A 716 42.85 -12.84 -0.44
N ARG A 717 43.58 -13.83 0.08
CA ARG A 717 44.04 -14.92 -0.75
C ARG A 717 42.88 -15.80 -1.17
N ASP A 718 42.75 -16.04 -2.47
CA ASP A 718 41.63 -16.84 -2.97
C ASP A 718 41.74 -18.28 -2.46
N GLN A 719 40.60 -18.78 -1.98
CA GLN A 719 40.45 -20.15 -1.49
C GLN A 719 39.02 -20.66 -1.76
N PRO A 720 38.85 -21.96 -1.98
CA PRO A 720 37.55 -22.53 -2.26
C PRO A 720 36.52 -22.17 -1.20
N GLY A 721 35.37 -21.65 -1.61
CA GLY A 721 34.29 -21.25 -0.74
C GLY A 721 34.51 -19.93 0.01
N LEU A 722 35.45 -19.09 -0.41
CA LEU A 722 35.68 -17.77 0.20
C LEU A 722 34.42 -16.92 0.22
N PHE A 723 33.74 -16.79 -0.91
CA PHE A 723 32.53 -15.98 -1.01
C PHE A 723 31.42 -16.49 -0.08
N SER A 724 31.21 -17.81 -0.01
CA SER A 724 30.17 -18.36 0.88
C SER A 724 30.47 -18.08 2.36
N ARG A 725 31.76 -18.18 2.77
CA ARG A 725 32.16 -17.86 4.15
C ARG A 725 31.96 -16.38 4.48
N ILE A 726 32.30 -15.47 3.56
CA ILE A 726 32.06 -14.03 3.73
C ILE A 726 30.56 -13.77 3.87
N ALA A 727 29.75 -14.30 2.95
CA ALA A 727 28.29 -14.15 2.98
C ALA A 727 27.67 -14.69 4.27
N GLY A 728 28.13 -15.86 4.73
CA GLY A 728 27.68 -16.47 5.98
C GLY A 728 28.04 -15.65 7.21
N VAL A 729 29.24 -15.08 7.25
CA VAL A 729 29.67 -14.23 8.37
C VAL A 729 28.92 -12.89 8.39
N PHE A 730 28.68 -12.29 7.23
CA PHE A 730 27.86 -11.07 7.13
C PHE A 730 26.44 -11.36 7.63
N THR A 731 25.82 -12.45 7.16
CA THR A 731 24.52 -12.89 7.66
C THR A 731 24.51 -13.15 9.17
N LEU A 732 25.54 -13.85 9.70
CA LEU A 732 25.66 -14.14 11.13
C LEU A 732 25.67 -12.85 11.97
N ASN A 733 26.25 -11.78 11.46
CA ASN A 733 26.33 -10.49 12.13
C ASN A 733 25.17 -9.54 11.74
N GLY A 734 24.20 -9.98 10.91
CA GLY A 734 23.04 -9.19 10.50
C GLY A 734 23.37 -8.04 9.56
N ILE A 735 24.38 -8.22 8.73
CA ILE A 735 24.76 -7.33 7.63
C ILE A 735 24.11 -7.89 6.37
N ASN A 736 23.28 -7.08 5.72
CA ASN A 736 22.52 -7.48 4.54
C ASN A 736 23.27 -7.11 3.26
N ILE A 737 23.59 -8.10 2.43
CA ILE A 737 24.29 -7.90 1.15
C ILE A 737 23.25 -7.55 0.09
N LEU A 738 23.45 -6.45 -0.63
CA LEU A 738 22.59 -5.99 -1.72
C LEU A 738 23.16 -6.30 -3.10
N ASP A 739 24.48 -6.25 -3.22
CA ASP A 739 25.22 -6.50 -4.45
C ASP A 739 26.62 -6.97 -4.10
N ALA A 740 27.20 -7.85 -4.90
CA ALA A 740 28.58 -8.28 -4.73
C ALA A 740 29.26 -8.48 -6.09
N GLN A 741 30.48 -7.98 -6.21
CA GLN A 741 31.35 -8.20 -7.35
C GLN A 741 32.62 -8.91 -6.89
N VAL A 742 32.92 -10.02 -7.53
CA VAL A 742 34.08 -10.85 -7.21
C VAL A 742 35.10 -10.73 -8.32
N PHE A 743 36.32 -10.39 -7.97
CA PHE A 743 37.47 -10.31 -8.90
C PHE A 743 38.62 -11.19 -8.40
N THR A 744 38.91 -12.26 -9.09
CA THR A 744 40.12 -13.04 -8.82
C THR A 744 41.24 -12.58 -9.74
N TRP A 745 42.36 -12.15 -9.15
CA TRP A 745 43.55 -11.74 -9.86
C TRP A 745 44.39 -12.97 -10.23
N ARG A 746 45.24 -12.83 -11.24
CA ARG A 746 46.07 -13.95 -11.75
C ARG A 746 47.06 -14.52 -10.73
N ASN A 747 47.30 -13.81 -9.64
CA ASN A 747 48.19 -14.26 -8.54
C ASN A 747 47.40 -14.89 -7.38
N ASN A 748 46.19 -15.40 -7.62
CA ASN A 748 45.31 -16.01 -6.63
C ASN A 748 44.94 -15.06 -5.46
N VAL A 749 44.75 -13.79 -5.75
CA VAL A 749 44.17 -12.83 -4.81
C VAL A 749 42.74 -12.53 -5.23
N ALA A 750 41.83 -12.73 -4.34
CA ALA A 750 40.43 -12.31 -4.48
C ALA A 750 40.26 -10.88 -3.98
N LEU A 751 39.63 -10.06 -4.79
CA LEU A 751 39.16 -8.72 -4.43
C LEU A 751 37.65 -8.67 -4.58
N ASP A 752 36.95 -8.71 -3.46
CA ASP A 752 35.51 -8.75 -3.42
C ASP A 752 34.93 -7.41 -2.96
N ILE A 753 34.02 -6.85 -3.74
CA ILE A 753 33.39 -5.57 -3.46
C ILE A 753 31.92 -5.86 -3.12
N PHE A 754 31.54 -5.63 -1.86
CA PHE A 754 30.18 -5.83 -1.39
C PHE A 754 29.49 -4.48 -1.18
N LYS A 755 28.29 -4.35 -1.67
CA LYS A 755 27.40 -3.27 -1.27
C LYS A 755 26.43 -3.82 -0.25
N VAL A 756 26.43 -3.24 0.96
CA VAL A 756 25.67 -3.75 2.09
C VAL A 756 24.81 -2.67 2.75
N GLN A 757 23.72 -3.07 3.36
CA GLN A 757 22.99 -2.20 4.27
C GLN A 757 23.76 -2.06 5.57
N PRO A 758 23.94 -0.84 6.11
CA PRO A 758 24.55 -0.67 7.41
C PRO A 758 23.66 -1.28 8.50
N PRO A 759 24.24 -1.64 9.64
CA PRO A 759 23.45 -2.05 10.78
C PRO A 759 22.41 -0.98 11.16
N PRO A 760 21.22 -1.38 11.66
CA PRO A 760 20.13 -0.45 11.96
C PRO A 760 20.47 0.61 13.03
N ASP A 761 21.47 0.34 13.86
CA ASP A 761 21.90 1.24 14.93
C ASP A 761 23.26 1.86 14.59
N PRO A 762 23.32 3.16 14.23
CA PRO A 762 24.58 3.84 13.87
C PRO A 762 25.57 3.96 15.05
N ILE A 763 25.09 3.93 16.28
CA ILE A 763 25.93 4.12 17.48
C ILE A 763 26.86 2.91 17.68
N PHE A 764 26.40 1.71 17.33
CA PHE A 764 27.15 0.47 17.48
C PHE A 764 27.70 -0.08 16.16
N GLU A 765 27.74 0.72 15.11
CA GLU A 765 28.18 0.27 13.78
C GLU A 765 29.64 -0.21 13.81
N SER A 766 30.56 0.55 14.44
CA SER A 766 31.97 0.21 14.54
C SER A 766 32.22 -1.11 15.31
N ASP A 767 31.53 -1.31 16.43
CA ASP A 767 31.64 -2.53 17.22
C ASP A 767 31.15 -3.75 16.46
N LYS A 768 30.13 -3.55 15.66
CA LYS A 768 29.57 -4.61 14.82
C LYS A 768 30.53 -5.01 13.69
N TRP A 769 31.20 -4.04 13.06
CA TRP A 769 32.22 -4.30 12.05
C TRP A 769 33.43 -5.02 12.66
N GLU A 770 33.87 -4.62 13.86
CA GLU A 770 34.99 -5.28 14.53
C GLU A 770 34.63 -6.72 14.95
N LYS A 771 33.42 -6.95 15.39
CA LYS A 771 32.89 -8.29 15.65
C LYS A 771 32.86 -9.14 14.39
N THR A 772 32.41 -8.56 13.28
CA THR A 772 32.34 -9.22 11.97
C THR A 772 33.75 -9.59 11.49
N ARG A 773 34.74 -8.72 11.68
CA ARG A 773 36.14 -8.97 11.36
C ARG A 773 36.70 -10.17 12.13
N ARG A 774 36.41 -10.26 13.42
CA ARG A 774 36.82 -11.41 14.25
C ARG A 774 36.16 -12.71 13.76
N HIS A 775 34.88 -12.70 13.49
CA HIS A 775 34.17 -13.88 12.98
C HIS A 775 34.68 -14.30 11.60
N LEU A 776 34.99 -13.36 10.74
CA LEU A 776 35.54 -13.67 9.43
C LEU A 776 36.92 -14.30 9.54
N ASN A 777 37.82 -13.78 10.39
CA ASN A 777 39.13 -14.42 10.65
C ASN A 777 38.99 -15.86 11.13
N GLN A 778 38.03 -16.12 12.06
CA GLN A 778 37.73 -17.46 12.55
C GLN A 778 37.15 -18.36 11.45
N ALA A 779 36.26 -17.85 10.63
CA ALA A 779 35.67 -18.62 9.54
C ALA A 779 36.68 -18.98 8.46
N LEU A 780 37.60 -18.06 8.12
CA LEU A 780 38.69 -18.33 7.18
C LEU A 780 39.76 -19.25 7.75
N ALA A 781 39.92 -19.28 9.08
CA ALA A 781 40.79 -20.23 9.77
C ALA A 781 40.21 -21.64 9.88
N GLY A 782 38.87 -21.79 9.68
CA GLY A 782 38.14 -23.03 9.94
C GLY A 782 37.75 -23.23 11.41
N ASP A 783 37.96 -22.22 12.27
CA ASP A 783 37.72 -22.26 13.71
C ASP A 783 36.26 -21.89 14.06
N LEU A 784 35.45 -21.49 13.08
CA LEU A 784 34.04 -21.09 13.29
C LEU A 784 33.10 -22.14 12.66
N ASP A 785 32.28 -22.76 13.48
CA ASP A 785 31.14 -23.57 12.97
C ASP A 785 30.04 -22.62 12.42
N LEU A 786 30.24 -22.16 11.18
CA LEU A 786 29.35 -21.22 10.53
C LEU A 786 27.98 -21.84 10.23
N PRO A 787 27.87 -23.08 9.69
CA PRO A 787 26.60 -23.75 9.46
C PRO A 787 25.79 -23.94 10.75
N GLY A 788 26.38 -24.43 11.82
CA GLY A 788 25.69 -24.66 13.11
C GLY A 788 25.18 -23.36 13.74
N ARG A 789 25.95 -22.26 13.66
CA ARG A 789 25.56 -20.96 14.16
C ARG A 789 24.43 -20.32 13.35
N LEU A 790 24.48 -20.45 12.02
CA LEU A 790 23.40 -19.98 11.15
C LEU A 790 22.11 -20.79 11.36
N GLN A 791 22.21 -22.11 11.54
CA GLN A 791 21.08 -22.96 11.87
C GLN A 791 20.44 -22.59 13.22
N THR A 792 21.25 -22.27 14.23
CA THR A 792 20.77 -21.81 15.53
C THR A 792 20.02 -20.49 15.40
N ARG A 793 20.54 -19.56 14.58
CA ARG A 793 19.87 -18.28 14.28
C ARG A 793 18.55 -18.51 13.53
N MET A 794 18.49 -19.45 12.61
CA MET A 794 17.25 -19.83 11.93
C MET A 794 16.17 -20.35 12.89
N LYS A 795 16.54 -21.18 13.88
CA LYS A 795 15.58 -21.68 14.88
C LYS A 795 14.97 -20.58 15.73
N SER A 796 15.68 -19.49 15.97
CA SER A 796 15.20 -18.32 16.71
C SER A 796 14.50 -17.27 15.82
N TYR A 797 14.60 -17.42 14.51
CA TYR A 797 13.96 -16.52 13.55
C TYR A 797 12.46 -16.78 13.52
N ARG A 798 11.71 -15.73 13.82
CA ARG A 798 10.27 -15.70 13.56
C ARG A 798 10.07 -14.75 12.39
N PRO A 799 9.56 -15.24 11.26
CA PRO A 799 9.24 -14.33 10.14
C PRO A 799 8.30 -13.25 10.66
N PRO A 800 8.49 -12.01 10.26
CA PRO A 800 7.67 -10.88 10.74
C PRO A 800 6.19 -11.05 10.43
N ARG A 801 5.85 -11.90 9.47
CA ARG A 801 4.47 -12.27 9.10
C ARG A 801 4.45 -13.70 8.53
N PRO A 802 3.38 -14.49 8.78
CA PRO A 802 3.17 -15.70 8.02
C PRO A 802 2.97 -15.31 6.55
N ALA A 803 3.68 -15.99 5.64
CA ALA A 803 3.53 -15.76 4.20
C ALA A 803 2.05 -15.89 3.81
N ALA A 804 1.49 -14.80 3.31
CA ALA A 804 0.06 -14.73 2.98
C ALA A 804 -0.30 -15.54 1.71
N MET A 805 0.71 -15.99 0.97
CA MET A 805 0.57 -16.82 -0.23
C MET A 805 1.72 -17.81 -0.33
N ASP A 806 1.38 -19.06 -0.63
CA ASP A 806 2.34 -20.08 -1.05
C ASP A 806 2.80 -19.72 -2.48
N ARG A 807 3.93 -19.02 -2.59
CA ARG A 807 4.52 -18.68 -3.88
C ARG A 807 5.44 -19.81 -4.30
N PRO A 808 5.36 -20.28 -5.56
CA PRO A 808 6.20 -21.37 -6.01
C PRO A 808 7.67 -20.94 -5.96
N ARG A 809 8.48 -21.66 -5.22
CA ARG A 809 9.94 -21.59 -5.28
C ARG A 809 10.38 -21.97 -6.67
N ARG A 810 11.27 -21.21 -7.25
CA ARG A 810 11.71 -21.43 -8.62
C ARG A 810 13.20 -21.20 -8.72
N ILE A 811 13.88 -22.11 -9.35
CA ILE A 811 15.29 -21.96 -9.73
C ILE A 811 15.33 -21.92 -11.25
N GLN A 812 15.92 -20.88 -11.80
CA GLN A 812 16.11 -20.72 -13.24
C GLN A 812 17.60 -20.66 -13.55
N VAL A 813 17.99 -21.35 -14.59
CA VAL A 813 19.33 -21.28 -15.16
C VAL A 813 19.22 -20.69 -16.56
N ASP A 814 19.86 -19.55 -16.79
CA ASP A 814 19.84 -18.82 -18.06
C ASP A 814 21.24 -18.86 -18.69
N ASN A 815 21.32 -19.51 -19.82
CA ASN A 815 22.53 -19.62 -20.64
C ASN A 815 22.45 -18.78 -21.92
N GLN A 816 21.39 -17.96 -22.10
CA GLN A 816 21.20 -17.18 -23.32
C GLN A 816 21.62 -15.72 -23.16
N THR A 817 21.42 -15.17 -21.96
CA THR A 817 21.63 -13.73 -21.71
C THR A 817 23.11 -13.36 -21.62
N SER A 818 24.00 -14.25 -21.20
CA SER A 818 25.44 -14.01 -21.15
C SER A 818 26.21 -15.03 -22.02
N SER A 819 27.15 -14.54 -22.81
CA SER A 819 28.06 -15.39 -23.57
C SER A 819 29.16 -16.02 -22.71
N PHE A 820 29.41 -15.46 -21.52
CA PHE A 820 30.52 -15.84 -20.66
C PHE A 820 30.12 -16.57 -19.39
N PHE A 821 28.91 -16.40 -18.91
CA PHE A 821 28.46 -16.92 -17.64
C PHE A 821 27.17 -17.74 -17.76
N THR A 822 27.04 -18.72 -16.92
CA THR A 822 25.77 -19.33 -16.58
C THR A 822 25.13 -18.46 -15.49
N ILE A 823 23.90 -18.03 -15.69
CA ILE A 823 23.18 -17.19 -14.73
C ILE A 823 22.19 -18.07 -13.98
N VAL A 824 22.33 -18.13 -12.66
CA VAL A 824 21.44 -18.91 -11.77
C VAL A 824 20.58 -17.92 -11.00
N GLU A 825 19.26 -17.98 -11.21
CA GLU A 825 18.28 -17.16 -10.51
C GLU A 825 17.51 -18.03 -9.52
N VAL A 826 17.52 -17.64 -8.24
CA VAL A 826 16.83 -18.34 -7.16
C VAL A 826 15.72 -17.47 -6.62
N PHE A 827 14.49 -17.93 -6.73
CA PHE A 827 13.27 -17.27 -6.23
C PHE A 827 12.81 -18.00 -4.98
N THR A 828 12.86 -17.35 -3.82
CA THR A 828 12.49 -17.97 -2.55
C THR A 828 12.10 -16.92 -1.53
N GLU A 829 11.64 -17.36 -0.36
CA GLU A 829 11.43 -16.48 0.80
C GLU A 829 12.76 -16.16 1.46
N ASP A 830 12.87 -14.95 2.06
CA ASP A 830 14.07 -14.55 2.79
C ASP A 830 14.12 -15.23 4.16
N PHE A 831 15.28 -15.79 4.47
CA PHE A 831 15.56 -16.31 5.80
C PHE A 831 17.05 -16.16 6.15
N PRO A 832 17.41 -16.06 7.41
CA PRO A 832 18.81 -15.94 7.82
C PRO A 832 19.65 -17.12 7.35
N GLY A 833 20.66 -16.84 6.54
CA GLY A 833 21.55 -17.86 5.97
C GLY A 833 21.19 -18.31 4.55
N LEU A 834 20.13 -17.75 3.94
CA LEU A 834 19.76 -18.08 2.57
C LEU A 834 20.94 -17.93 1.60
N LEU A 835 21.57 -16.76 1.58
CA LEU A 835 22.70 -16.49 0.69
C LEU A 835 23.87 -17.47 0.92
N PHE A 836 24.18 -17.78 2.19
CA PHE A 836 25.17 -18.78 2.53
C PHE A 836 24.80 -20.16 1.98
N ASN A 837 23.56 -20.60 2.20
CA ASN A 837 23.09 -21.91 1.74
C ASN A 837 23.18 -22.04 0.22
N ILE A 838 22.75 -21.01 -0.53
CA ILE A 838 22.82 -21.01 -1.99
C ILE A 838 24.27 -21.02 -2.48
N THR A 839 25.11 -20.16 -1.92
CA THR A 839 26.52 -20.08 -2.37
C THR A 839 27.34 -21.30 -1.98
N ASP A 840 27.03 -21.95 -0.86
CA ASP A 840 27.61 -23.23 -0.47
C ASP A 840 27.13 -24.37 -1.39
N ALA A 841 25.85 -24.34 -1.81
CA ALA A 841 25.31 -25.29 -2.78
C ALA A 841 25.98 -25.13 -4.16
N LEU A 842 26.15 -23.89 -4.63
CA LEU A 842 26.88 -23.59 -5.87
C LEU A 842 28.32 -24.07 -5.80
N PHE A 843 28.99 -23.85 -4.66
CA PHE A 843 30.35 -24.34 -4.45
C PHE A 843 30.42 -25.89 -4.49
N ARG A 844 29.47 -26.61 -3.87
CA ARG A 844 29.38 -28.08 -3.96
C ARG A 844 29.18 -28.58 -5.38
N CYS A 845 28.50 -27.80 -6.23
CA CYS A 845 28.37 -28.08 -7.66
C CYS A 845 29.62 -27.72 -8.48
N GLN A 846 30.74 -27.40 -7.82
CA GLN A 846 31.98 -26.98 -8.43
C GLN A 846 31.85 -25.70 -9.27
N LEU A 847 31.02 -24.78 -8.78
CA LEU A 847 30.81 -23.50 -9.43
C LEU A 847 31.47 -22.37 -8.64
N ASP A 848 32.10 -21.48 -9.39
CA ASP A 848 32.69 -20.26 -8.89
C ASP A 848 31.74 -19.08 -9.16
N VAL A 849 31.50 -18.25 -8.14
CA VAL A 849 30.59 -17.11 -8.22
C VAL A 849 31.40 -15.86 -8.58
N TRP A 850 31.10 -15.26 -9.73
CA TRP A 850 31.76 -14.07 -10.24
C TRP A 850 31.02 -12.78 -9.96
N VAL A 851 29.67 -12.82 -9.93
CA VAL A 851 28.78 -11.70 -9.54
C VAL A 851 27.60 -12.29 -8.79
N ALA A 852 27.22 -11.64 -7.71
CA ALA A 852 25.99 -11.95 -7.00
C ALA A 852 25.16 -10.68 -6.85
N LYS A 853 23.90 -10.74 -7.30
CA LYS A 853 22.92 -9.67 -7.11
C LYS A 853 21.82 -10.17 -6.21
N ILE A 854 21.66 -9.52 -5.08
CA ILE A 854 20.76 -9.89 -4.02
C ILE A 854 19.62 -8.89 -3.99
N ALA A 855 18.45 -9.29 -4.49
CA ALA A 855 17.27 -8.44 -4.50
C ALA A 855 16.22 -8.99 -3.54
N THR A 856 16.19 -8.44 -2.34
CA THR A 856 15.13 -8.75 -1.38
C THR A 856 13.90 -7.90 -1.69
N ASN A 857 12.93 -8.52 -2.31
CA ASN A 857 11.62 -7.96 -2.60
C ASN A 857 10.64 -8.42 -1.53
N VAL A 858 10.56 -7.70 -0.43
CA VAL A 858 9.70 -7.77 0.77
C VAL A 858 9.30 -9.17 1.29
N ASP A 859 8.89 -10.10 0.42
CA ASP A 859 8.51 -11.48 0.77
C ASP A 859 9.14 -12.53 -0.15
N GLN A 860 9.82 -12.13 -1.20
CA GLN A 860 10.50 -13.03 -2.10
C GLN A 860 11.89 -12.48 -2.43
N VAL A 861 12.90 -13.27 -2.12
CA VAL A 861 14.28 -13.00 -2.54
C VAL A 861 14.43 -13.48 -3.98
N VAL A 862 15.04 -12.65 -4.80
CA VAL A 862 15.51 -13.04 -6.12
C VAL A 862 17.02 -12.86 -6.12
N ASP A 863 17.72 -13.93 -5.80
CA ASP A 863 19.17 -13.95 -5.85
C ASP A 863 19.64 -14.42 -7.22
N VAL A 864 20.51 -13.63 -7.84
CA VAL A 864 21.04 -13.90 -9.18
C VAL A 864 22.55 -14.05 -9.10
N PHE A 865 23.05 -15.21 -9.52
CA PHE A 865 24.47 -15.55 -9.51
C PHE A 865 24.96 -15.74 -10.93
N TYR A 866 26.05 -15.05 -11.27
CA TYR A 866 26.82 -15.29 -12.48
C TYR A 866 27.93 -16.26 -12.13
N VAL A 867 27.85 -17.49 -12.64
CA VAL A 867 28.76 -18.58 -12.25
C VAL A 867 29.48 -19.14 -13.46
N ARG A 868 30.63 -19.76 -13.19
CA ARG A 868 31.38 -20.64 -14.07
C ARG A 868 31.79 -21.88 -13.31
N ASP A 869 32.17 -22.94 -14.03
CA ASP A 869 32.82 -24.07 -13.39
C ASP A 869 34.25 -23.69 -12.92
N PHE A 870 34.91 -24.57 -12.19
CA PHE A 870 36.27 -24.32 -11.71
C PHE A 870 37.34 -24.28 -12.83
N ASP A 871 36.99 -24.75 -14.04
CA ASP A 871 37.81 -24.62 -15.23
C ASP A 871 37.54 -23.30 -15.97
N GLY A 872 36.68 -22.46 -15.43
CA GLY A 872 36.31 -21.14 -15.96
C GLY A 872 35.37 -21.21 -17.15
N GLN A 873 34.69 -22.35 -17.37
CA GLN A 873 33.77 -22.56 -18.46
C GLN A 873 32.31 -22.31 -18.02
N LYS A 874 31.50 -22.02 -18.99
CA LYS A 874 30.04 -21.92 -18.84
C LYS A 874 29.43 -23.33 -18.72
N VAL A 875 28.43 -23.49 -17.89
CA VAL A 875 27.76 -24.79 -17.68
C VAL A 875 26.67 -24.98 -18.72
N ASP A 876 26.99 -25.60 -19.85
CA ASP A 876 26.05 -25.83 -20.95
C ASP A 876 25.42 -27.25 -20.92
N ASP A 877 25.95 -28.16 -20.12
CA ASP A 877 25.44 -29.53 -19.99
C ASP A 877 24.10 -29.55 -19.23
N PRO A 878 23.02 -30.10 -19.84
CA PRO A 878 21.70 -30.20 -19.22
C PRO A 878 21.70 -30.98 -17.91
N ASP A 879 22.45 -32.07 -17.79
CA ASP A 879 22.51 -32.90 -16.60
C ASP A 879 23.16 -32.14 -15.43
N GLN A 880 24.19 -31.36 -15.72
CA GLN A 880 24.83 -30.49 -14.74
C GLN A 880 23.92 -29.33 -14.34
N VAL A 881 23.17 -28.74 -15.26
CA VAL A 881 22.15 -27.71 -14.97
C VAL A 881 21.07 -28.27 -14.05
N ASP A 882 20.58 -29.48 -14.29
CA ASP A 882 19.58 -30.10 -13.43
C ASP A 882 20.13 -30.50 -12.06
N HIS A 883 21.42 -30.92 -12.01
CA HIS A 883 22.11 -31.14 -10.74
C HIS A 883 22.24 -29.85 -9.90
N ILE A 884 22.55 -28.72 -10.52
CA ILE A 884 22.58 -27.40 -9.86
C ILE A 884 21.21 -27.06 -9.27
N LYS A 885 20.15 -27.19 -10.07
CA LYS A 885 18.78 -26.93 -9.60
C LYS A 885 18.41 -27.82 -8.41
N ALA A 886 18.69 -29.13 -8.50
CA ALA A 886 18.39 -30.09 -7.44
C ALA A 886 19.16 -29.78 -6.15
N THR A 887 20.46 -29.45 -6.28
CA THR A 887 21.31 -29.14 -5.12
C THR A 887 20.88 -27.85 -4.41
N ILE A 888 20.53 -26.82 -5.16
CA ILE A 888 19.99 -25.59 -4.57
C ILE A 888 18.61 -25.83 -3.95
N GLN A 889 17.75 -26.62 -4.63
CA GLN A 889 16.42 -26.96 -4.08
C GLN A 889 16.52 -27.69 -2.75
N ALA A 890 17.51 -28.55 -2.56
CA ALA A 890 17.71 -29.33 -1.34
C ALA A 890 18.12 -28.49 -0.11
N VAL A 891 18.72 -27.30 -0.33
CA VAL A 891 19.13 -26.40 0.76
C VAL A 891 18.10 -25.32 1.11
N LEU A 892 17.03 -25.21 0.30
CA LEU A 892 15.90 -24.36 0.60
C LEU A 892 14.96 -25.06 1.59
N PRO A 893 14.34 -24.35 2.55
CA PRO A 893 13.42 -24.96 3.51
C PRO A 893 12.26 -25.68 2.76
N PRO A 894 11.70 -26.79 3.29
CA PRO A 894 10.58 -27.47 2.65
C PRO A 894 9.37 -26.52 2.50
N ALA A 895 8.60 -26.68 1.41
CA ALA A 895 7.33 -26.00 1.27
C ALA A 895 6.43 -26.37 2.46
N ASN A 896 5.71 -25.40 3.04
CA ASN A 896 4.79 -25.67 4.13
C ASN A 896 3.63 -26.57 3.61
N GLU A 897 3.78 -27.88 3.76
CA GLU A 897 2.75 -28.90 3.44
C GLU A 897 1.55 -28.87 4.41
N ALA A 898 1.55 -27.99 5.40
CA ALA A 898 0.48 -27.91 6.39
C ALA A 898 -0.90 -27.49 5.81
N ALA A 899 -0.94 -26.93 4.60
CA ALA A 899 -2.21 -26.55 3.95
C ALA A 899 -2.84 -27.68 3.12
N THR A 900 -2.10 -28.72 2.76
CA THR A 900 -2.61 -29.87 1.96
C THR A 900 -3.09 -31.05 2.80
N ALA A 901 -2.61 -31.19 4.04
CA ALA A 901 -3.00 -32.28 4.92
C ALA A 901 -4.40 -32.13 5.56
N ASP A 902 -4.88 -30.91 5.73
CA ASP A 902 -6.23 -30.64 6.25
C ASP A 902 -7.31 -30.85 5.18
N ASN A 903 -7.01 -30.66 3.91
CA ASN A 903 -7.96 -30.91 2.83
C ASN A 903 -8.16 -32.43 2.50
N GLN A 904 -7.23 -33.31 2.91
CA GLN A 904 -7.37 -34.74 2.73
C GLN A 904 -8.10 -35.42 3.92
N LYS A 905 -8.13 -34.79 5.09
CA LYS A 905 -8.87 -35.32 6.24
C LYS A 905 -10.36 -34.97 6.22
N GLU A 906 -10.77 -33.88 5.60
CA GLU A 906 -12.19 -33.53 5.43
C GLU A 906 -12.87 -34.32 4.27
N GLY A 907 -12.12 -34.75 3.27
CA GLY A 907 -12.63 -35.58 2.17
C GLY A 907 -12.90 -37.06 2.56
N ALA A 908 -12.30 -37.54 3.64
CA ALA A 908 -12.44 -38.92 4.08
C ALA A 908 -13.56 -39.16 5.12
N GLN A 909 -14.20 -38.07 5.61
CA GLN A 909 -15.29 -38.21 6.60
C GLN A 909 -16.71 -38.06 6.03
N THR A 910 -16.85 -37.75 4.73
CA THR A 910 -18.18 -37.56 4.12
C THR A 910 -18.68 -38.76 3.30
N ASP A 911 -17.88 -39.83 3.14
CA ASP A 911 -18.29 -41.01 2.33
C ASP A 911 -18.71 -42.26 3.15
N GLY A 912 -18.96 -42.08 4.45
CA GLY A 912 -19.32 -43.16 5.38
C GLY A 912 -20.78 -43.15 5.89
N ARG A 913 -21.70 -42.39 5.27
CA ARG A 913 -23.13 -42.40 5.66
C ARG A 913 -24.09 -42.39 4.48
N LYS A 914 -24.04 -43.42 3.69
CA LYS A 914 -25.18 -43.85 2.87
C LYS A 914 -25.01 -45.35 2.62
N THR A 915 -25.50 -46.17 3.56
CA THR A 915 -26.10 -47.50 3.41
C THR A 915 -26.21 -48.12 4.82
N ALA A 916 -27.31 -47.88 5.46
CA ALA A 916 -28.12 -48.84 6.26
C ALA A 916 -29.40 -48.14 6.65
#